data_f06a361f03c7082f7bf0a3ee70777998
#
_entry.id   f06a361f03c7082f7bf0a3ee70777998
#
_cell.length_a   1.000
_cell.length_b   1.000
_cell.length_c   1.000
_cell.angle_alpha   90.00
_cell.angle_beta   90.00
_cell.angle_gamma   90.00
#
_symmetry.space_group_name_H-M   'P 1'
#
loop_
_entity.id
_entity.type
_entity.pdbx_description
1 polymer ?
#
loop_
_entity_poly.entity_id
_entity_poly.type
_entity_poly.pdbx_seq_one_letter_code
_entity_poly.pdbx_strand_id
1 'polypeptide(L)'
;MNRPLSKLARFISSPKGAKIVLIAWILAIGVLSFIAPSAKKYATSSGEGSIHEDTPSAVAQKILDEQFPSKDGAVALLVFHGKNAITEADRAKISEISKWLSSDDKPKNVASALPFHQLPKATQDKMFSKDNTTILLNVALTKGLESDQIYETLDQIRNHVKQMDIGDLKLEITGPAGIAADTITLFKNADFVLMFATIGLILIILIIIYRSPLLAVIPLIIAGIVYEVVDRILGLAGQNGWFVVEKQALSIMMILLFAVLTDYCLFILARYREELKKRSSKYEAMQVALTQVMEPILFSGGTVLVAMLTLFFAVFNAYHNFAPVFSVAMVFILLGGITLIPALFALVGRKAFWPFIPKVAEKEEKLSGFWTNVGTLVKKKPSITAGILLIMLILASINVGSMKYSFNLMKSFPNDTSSRQGFEILEENFPPGQLAPVTVILKSDKEIALDQPFVEKLASLSNSIKKLDGVNTVTPEITSGLSTPNSNLPKNFLSEEKHAIRLQLTLQDNPYDKAALNTISTLRDNSKDLLTKSGFDSEQYSLHYGGQTAQQLDVQSLNQKDTIVTFSLISIFIFIMLAFQSRSIIIALTMMITMLLSYAATLGLGWMIFHYILGYDSISYRLPVYTFVFLIALGVDYNIMLVSRIKEEAQKYEWKEAVARGVALTGGVISSAGIILAATFGVLITQPLQELFLFGLTMTMGILIDTFLVRGMLLPSILIFFKPNRSKQISSIPTDLK
;
A
#
# COMPACT_ATOMS: atom_id res chain seq x y z
N MET A 1 34.23 14.87 -5.62
CA MET A 1 33.12 15.54 -4.87
C MET A 1 33.06 17.02 -5.24
N ASN A 2 31.88 17.53 -5.55
CA ASN A 2 31.66 18.91 -5.90
C ASN A 2 32.03 19.86 -4.73
N ARG A 3 32.68 20.98 -5.02
CA ARG A 3 33.09 21.99 -4.01
C ARG A 3 31.99 22.40 -3.01
N PRO A 4 30.65 22.46 -3.39
CA PRO A 4 29.61 22.81 -2.44
C PRO A 4 29.35 21.73 -1.38
N LEU A 5 29.35 20.44 -1.76
CA LEU A 5 29.12 19.35 -0.80
C LEU A 5 30.24 19.25 0.26
N SER A 6 31.49 19.52 -0.11
CA SER A 6 32.58 19.53 0.87
C SER A 6 32.48 20.69 1.85
N LYS A 7 32.01 21.88 1.41
CA LYS A 7 31.74 23.02 2.29
C LYS A 7 30.62 22.71 3.27
N LEU A 8 29.53 22.08 2.79
CA LEU A 8 28.42 21.68 3.62
C LEU A 8 28.81 20.65 4.69
N ALA A 9 29.56 19.60 4.29
CA ALA A 9 30.12 18.62 5.22
C ALA A 9 30.97 19.24 6.30
N ARG A 10 31.84 20.20 5.93
CA ARG A 10 32.68 20.94 6.88
C ARG A 10 31.86 21.77 7.86
N PHE A 11 30.83 22.46 7.39
CA PHE A 11 29.93 23.25 8.25
C PHE A 11 29.20 22.36 9.26
N ILE A 12 28.50 21.32 8.78
CA ILE A 12 27.69 20.42 9.62
C ILE A 12 28.52 19.70 10.68
N SER A 13 29.74 19.28 10.32
CA SER A 13 30.64 18.57 11.23
C SER A 13 31.44 19.51 12.16
N SER A 14 31.31 20.84 12.06
CA SER A 14 31.98 21.80 12.94
C SER A 14 31.28 21.93 14.30
N PRO A 15 31.99 22.34 15.38
CA PRO A 15 31.37 22.51 16.72
C PRO A 15 30.21 23.50 16.75
N LYS A 16 30.27 24.58 15.96
CA LYS A 16 29.19 25.60 15.85
C LYS A 16 28.10 25.12 14.91
N GLY A 17 28.43 24.58 13.74
CA GLY A 17 27.48 24.12 12.73
C GLY A 17 26.62 22.98 13.22
N ALA A 18 27.21 21.98 13.92
CA ALA A 18 26.45 20.86 14.49
C ALA A 18 25.37 21.32 15.51
N LYS A 19 25.70 22.32 16.35
CA LYS A 19 24.73 22.91 17.28
C LYS A 19 23.62 23.67 16.53
N ILE A 20 23.98 24.46 15.52
CA ILE A 20 23.02 25.20 14.70
C ILE A 20 22.04 24.25 14.00
N VAL A 21 22.54 23.17 13.41
CA VAL A 21 21.69 22.15 12.77
C VAL A 21 20.73 21.53 13.76
N LEU A 22 21.20 21.11 14.93
CA LEU A 22 20.34 20.52 15.97
C LEU A 22 19.26 21.52 16.43
N ILE A 23 19.64 22.77 16.70
CA ILE A 23 18.71 23.82 17.09
C ILE A 23 17.69 24.09 15.97
N ALA A 24 18.11 24.12 14.71
CA ALA A 24 17.21 24.32 13.57
C ALA A 24 16.15 23.21 13.47
N TRP A 25 16.52 21.94 13.66
CA TRP A 25 15.56 20.83 13.68
C TRP A 25 14.59 20.91 14.87
N ILE A 26 15.08 21.24 16.07
CA ILE A 26 14.22 21.41 17.27
C ILE A 26 13.26 22.60 17.08
N LEU A 27 13.75 23.72 16.52
CA LEU A 27 12.90 24.87 16.20
C LEU A 27 11.86 24.52 15.13
N ALA A 28 12.24 23.76 14.10
CA ALA A 28 11.30 23.30 13.08
C ALA A 28 10.16 22.48 13.70
N ILE A 29 10.46 21.54 14.61
CA ILE A 29 9.41 20.79 15.34
C ILE A 29 8.55 21.76 16.16
N GLY A 30 9.18 22.65 16.95
CA GLY A 30 8.44 23.58 17.82
C GLY A 30 7.46 24.45 17.03
N VAL A 31 7.93 25.06 15.93
CA VAL A 31 7.11 25.88 15.05
C VAL A 31 6.00 25.07 14.39
N LEU A 32 6.34 23.93 13.78
CA LEU A 32 5.38 23.08 13.08
C LEU A 32 4.34 22.49 14.03
N SER A 33 4.72 22.09 15.25
CA SER A 33 3.76 21.58 16.25
C SER A 33 2.77 22.64 16.72
N PHE A 34 3.14 23.93 16.64
CA PHE A 34 2.25 25.02 17.00
C PHE A 34 1.28 25.38 15.86
N ILE A 35 1.71 25.35 14.60
CA ILE A 35 0.92 25.82 13.44
C ILE A 35 0.23 24.71 12.66
N ALA A 36 0.70 23.45 12.76
CA ALA A 36 0.24 22.33 11.96
C ALA A 36 -0.34 21.20 12.82
N PRO A 37 -1.49 20.65 12.46
CA PRO A 37 -2.04 19.45 13.09
C PRO A 37 -1.20 18.20 12.72
N SER A 38 -1.40 17.10 13.47
CA SER A 38 -0.89 15.78 13.05
C SER A 38 -1.60 15.30 11.79
N ALA A 39 -0.87 14.61 10.92
CA ALA A 39 -1.39 13.99 9.69
C ALA A 39 -2.56 13.03 9.96
N LYS A 40 -2.51 12.31 11.08
CA LYS A 40 -3.57 11.37 11.49
C LYS A 40 -4.94 12.01 11.62
N LYS A 41 -5.01 13.30 11.95
CA LYS A 41 -6.30 14.04 12.12
C LYS A 41 -7.05 14.17 10.79
N TYR A 42 -6.32 14.28 9.67
CA TYR A 42 -6.89 14.46 8.33
C TYR A 42 -6.67 13.25 7.43
N ALA A 43 -6.12 12.18 7.98
CA ALA A 43 -5.92 10.96 7.22
C ALA A 43 -7.24 10.21 7.01
N THR A 44 -7.55 9.96 5.74
CA THR A 44 -8.74 9.23 5.34
C THR A 44 -8.47 7.72 5.32
N SER A 45 -9.50 6.95 5.64
CA SER A 45 -9.52 5.51 5.35
C SER A 45 -10.12 5.37 3.96
N SER A 46 -9.40 5.79 2.91
CA SER A 46 -9.90 5.61 1.57
C SER A 46 -9.97 4.11 1.30
N GLY A 47 -11.16 3.59 1.49
CA GLY A 47 -11.53 2.32 0.90
C GLY A 47 -11.43 2.42 -0.62
N GLU A 48 -11.71 1.34 -1.29
CA GLU A 48 -11.72 1.18 -2.75
C GLU A 48 -12.54 2.24 -3.51
N GLY A 49 -13.23 3.19 -2.81
CA GLY A 49 -14.14 4.17 -3.38
C GLY A 49 -13.51 5.40 -4.05
N SER A 50 -12.20 5.57 -4.04
CA SER A 50 -11.56 6.70 -4.74
C SER A 50 -11.01 6.29 -6.09
N ILE A 51 -11.90 5.91 -7.00
CA ILE A 51 -11.57 5.75 -8.42
C ILE A 51 -11.54 7.14 -9.08
N HIS A 52 -10.73 7.26 -10.14
CA HIS A 52 -10.67 8.50 -10.93
C HIS A 52 -12.05 8.87 -11.50
N GLU A 53 -12.38 10.15 -11.48
CA GLU A 53 -13.70 10.67 -11.86
C GLU A 53 -14.13 10.30 -13.29
N ASP A 54 -13.18 10.06 -14.19
CA ASP A 54 -13.42 9.70 -15.60
C ASP A 54 -13.68 8.20 -15.81
N THR A 55 -13.66 7.36 -14.78
CA THR A 55 -13.93 5.93 -14.95
C THR A 55 -15.42 5.69 -15.23
N PRO A 56 -15.75 4.64 -16.00
CA PRO A 56 -17.15 4.37 -16.36
C PRO A 56 -18.09 4.23 -15.15
N SER A 57 -17.63 3.62 -14.06
CA SER A 57 -18.43 3.50 -12.84
C SER A 57 -18.58 4.82 -12.08
N ALA A 58 -17.55 5.68 -12.08
CA ALA A 58 -17.63 7.02 -11.48
C ALA A 58 -18.57 7.92 -12.29
N VAL A 59 -18.52 7.86 -13.61
CA VAL A 59 -19.48 8.54 -14.50
C VAL A 59 -20.90 8.07 -14.23
N ALA A 60 -21.13 6.75 -14.09
CA ALA A 60 -22.44 6.20 -13.74
C ALA A 60 -22.91 6.71 -12.37
N GLN A 61 -22.02 6.79 -11.37
CA GLN A 61 -22.35 7.32 -10.04
C GLN A 61 -22.71 8.81 -10.11
N LYS A 62 -21.99 9.59 -10.90
CA LYS A 62 -22.30 11.00 -11.11
C LYS A 62 -23.68 11.20 -11.73
N ILE A 63 -24.00 10.41 -12.75
CA ILE A 63 -25.35 10.43 -13.37
C ILE A 63 -26.43 10.05 -12.33
N LEU A 64 -26.16 9.05 -11.49
CA LEU A 64 -27.08 8.69 -10.40
C LEU A 64 -27.29 9.84 -9.43
N ASP A 65 -26.22 10.51 -9.00
CA ASP A 65 -26.30 11.62 -8.04
C ASP A 65 -27.03 12.85 -8.63
N GLU A 66 -26.87 13.10 -9.94
CA GLU A 66 -27.54 14.19 -10.64
C GLU A 66 -29.02 13.89 -10.93
N GLN A 67 -29.33 12.69 -11.45
CA GLN A 67 -30.64 12.33 -11.96
C GLN A 67 -31.55 11.71 -10.89
N PHE A 68 -30.98 11.15 -9.83
CA PHE A 68 -31.72 10.51 -8.73
C PHE A 68 -31.17 11.01 -7.38
N PRO A 69 -31.28 12.32 -7.09
CA PRO A 69 -30.73 12.89 -5.87
C PRO A 69 -31.31 12.21 -4.63
N SER A 70 -30.45 11.74 -3.76
CA SER A 70 -30.82 11.10 -2.49
C SER A 70 -30.05 11.75 -1.34
N LYS A 71 -30.70 11.82 -0.17
CA LYS A 71 -30.05 12.16 1.09
C LYS A 71 -29.28 10.98 1.69
N ASP A 72 -29.50 9.78 1.12
CA ASP A 72 -28.86 8.56 1.57
C ASP A 72 -27.35 8.57 1.20
N GLY A 73 -26.52 8.33 2.19
CA GLY A 73 -25.08 8.17 2.07
C GLY A 73 -24.69 6.69 2.11
N ALA A 74 -23.64 6.38 2.88
CA ALA A 74 -23.15 5.01 3.01
C ALA A 74 -24.22 4.09 3.64
N VAL A 75 -24.44 2.91 3.04
CA VAL A 75 -25.41 1.94 3.53
C VAL A 75 -24.73 0.97 4.49
N ALA A 76 -25.36 0.78 5.65
CA ALA A 76 -25.08 -0.30 6.57
C ALA A 76 -26.05 -1.47 6.32
N LEU A 77 -25.51 -2.66 6.18
CA LEU A 77 -26.25 -3.90 6.04
C LEU A 77 -26.28 -4.59 7.41
N LEU A 78 -27.40 -4.54 8.08
CA LEU A 78 -27.61 -5.21 9.37
C LEU A 78 -28.02 -6.65 9.11
N VAL A 79 -27.15 -7.59 9.41
CA VAL A 79 -27.33 -9.02 9.18
C VAL A 79 -27.69 -9.67 10.51
N PHE A 80 -28.92 -10.13 10.66
CA PHE A 80 -29.35 -10.92 11.80
C PHE A 80 -29.30 -12.39 11.40
N HIS A 81 -28.51 -13.18 12.13
CA HIS A 81 -28.29 -14.60 11.85
C HIS A 81 -28.50 -15.44 13.11
N GLY A 82 -29.30 -16.49 12.97
CA GLY A 82 -29.52 -17.48 14.00
C GLY A 82 -28.86 -18.81 13.65
N LYS A 83 -28.44 -19.58 14.66
CA LYS A 83 -27.95 -20.96 14.44
C LYS A 83 -29.08 -21.89 13.94
N ASN A 84 -30.30 -21.54 14.24
CA ASN A 84 -31.53 -22.25 13.81
C ASN A 84 -32.42 -21.27 13.05
N ALA A 85 -33.50 -21.78 12.43
CA ALA A 85 -34.46 -20.93 11.77
C ALA A 85 -35.04 -19.86 12.71
N ILE A 86 -35.13 -18.62 12.23
CA ILE A 86 -35.61 -17.45 12.96
C ILE A 86 -37.09 -17.67 13.34
N THR A 87 -37.38 -17.61 14.62
CA THR A 87 -38.71 -17.84 15.17
C THR A 87 -39.62 -16.61 15.05
N GLU A 88 -40.92 -16.74 15.30
CA GLU A 88 -41.82 -15.57 15.36
C GLU A 88 -41.46 -14.60 16.50
N ALA A 89 -40.90 -15.09 17.61
CA ALA A 89 -40.38 -14.24 18.69
C ALA A 89 -39.19 -13.40 18.23
N ASP A 90 -38.27 -14.00 17.46
CA ASP A 90 -37.12 -13.29 16.88
C ASP A 90 -37.55 -12.26 15.84
N ARG A 91 -38.56 -12.61 15.01
CA ARG A 91 -39.17 -11.67 14.05
C ARG A 91 -39.78 -10.45 14.75
N ALA A 92 -40.43 -10.67 15.91
CA ALA A 92 -40.98 -9.58 16.70
C ALA A 92 -39.88 -8.62 17.18
N LYS A 93 -38.74 -9.15 17.66
CA LYS A 93 -37.57 -8.33 18.05
C LYS A 93 -36.98 -7.57 16.86
N ILE A 94 -36.81 -8.22 15.71
CA ILE A 94 -36.36 -7.57 14.48
C ILE A 94 -37.31 -6.46 14.03
N SER A 95 -38.61 -6.67 14.16
CA SER A 95 -39.65 -5.67 13.88
C SER A 95 -39.57 -4.47 14.83
N GLU A 96 -39.27 -4.72 16.11
CA GLU A 96 -39.05 -3.65 17.12
C GLU A 96 -37.83 -2.82 16.81
N ILE A 97 -36.69 -3.45 16.41
CA ILE A 97 -35.49 -2.76 15.94
C ILE A 97 -35.81 -1.93 14.70
N SER A 98 -36.52 -2.49 13.71
CA SER A 98 -36.93 -1.76 12.50
C SER A 98 -37.84 -0.56 12.84
N LYS A 99 -38.73 -0.70 13.82
CA LYS A 99 -39.59 0.38 14.31
C LYS A 99 -38.76 1.50 14.97
N TRP A 100 -37.80 1.14 15.83
CA TRP A 100 -36.89 2.11 16.44
C TRP A 100 -36.05 2.85 15.41
N LEU A 101 -35.46 2.15 14.42
CA LEU A 101 -34.68 2.78 13.34
C LEU A 101 -35.53 3.70 12.44
N SER A 102 -36.85 3.57 12.49
CA SER A 102 -37.80 4.44 11.76
C SER A 102 -38.40 5.54 12.63
N SER A 103 -38.15 5.55 13.95
CA SER A 103 -38.66 6.54 14.90
C SER A 103 -37.78 7.78 14.99
N ASP A 104 -38.23 8.79 15.76
CA ASP A 104 -37.46 9.98 16.06
C ASP A 104 -36.31 9.73 17.05
N ASP A 105 -36.35 8.61 17.78
CA ASP A 105 -35.32 8.18 18.74
C ASP A 105 -34.12 7.46 18.09
N LYS A 106 -34.14 7.29 16.77
CA LYS A 106 -33.03 6.72 16.00
C LYS A 106 -31.76 7.59 16.09
N PRO A 107 -30.55 7.04 15.88
CA PRO A 107 -29.33 7.84 15.80
C PRO A 107 -29.45 8.96 14.75
N LYS A 108 -28.99 10.18 15.08
CA LYS A 108 -29.16 11.38 14.25
C LYS A 108 -28.67 11.22 12.81
N ASN A 109 -27.62 10.43 12.63
CA ASN A 109 -27.01 10.21 11.32
C ASN A 109 -27.65 9.10 10.49
N VAL A 110 -28.73 8.47 10.95
CA VAL A 110 -29.54 7.53 10.18
C VAL A 110 -30.52 8.31 9.31
N ALA A 111 -30.27 8.32 8.00
CA ALA A 111 -31.14 8.99 7.02
C ALA A 111 -32.43 8.18 6.80
N SER A 112 -32.29 6.90 6.48
CA SER A 112 -33.42 6.01 6.25
C SER A 112 -33.12 4.58 6.68
N ALA A 113 -34.15 3.82 7.02
CA ALA A 113 -34.03 2.40 7.30
C ALA A 113 -35.21 1.65 6.65
N LEU A 114 -34.97 0.40 6.29
CA LEU A 114 -36.03 -0.43 5.72
C LEU A 114 -37.15 -0.65 6.77
N PRO A 115 -38.40 -0.23 6.51
CA PRO A 115 -39.48 -0.33 7.47
C PRO A 115 -40.08 -1.76 7.50
N PHE A 116 -39.26 -2.75 7.88
CA PHE A 116 -39.64 -4.17 7.93
C PHE A 116 -40.94 -4.39 8.70
N HIS A 117 -41.15 -3.68 9.82
CA HIS A 117 -42.34 -3.76 10.67
C HIS A 117 -43.64 -3.32 9.97
N GLN A 118 -43.57 -2.59 8.85
CA GLN A 118 -44.71 -2.12 8.07
C GLN A 118 -45.01 -2.99 6.84
N LEU A 119 -44.11 -3.92 6.50
CA LEU A 119 -44.26 -4.74 5.32
C LEU A 119 -45.31 -5.84 5.55
N PRO A 120 -46.12 -6.19 4.52
CA PRO A 120 -46.99 -7.36 4.58
C PRO A 120 -46.17 -8.64 4.85
N LYS A 121 -46.77 -9.60 5.61
CA LYS A 121 -46.08 -10.83 6.00
C LYS A 121 -45.50 -11.60 4.81
N ALA A 122 -46.19 -11.67 3.69
CA ALA A 122 -45.71 -12.30 2.46
C ALA A 122 -44.48 -11.62 1.86
N THR A 123 -44.28 -10.31 2.10
CA THR A 123 -43.11 -9.58 1.69
C THR A 123 -41.95 -9.77 2.69
N GLN A 124 -42.25 -9.77 3.99
CA GLN A 124 -41.28 -10.08 5.04
C GLN A 124 -40.68 -11.48 4.82
N ASP A 125 -41.50 -12.50 4.51
CA ASP A 125 -41.02 -13.86 4.28
C ASP A 125 -40.01 -13.99 3.13
N LYS A 126 -40.10 -13.13 2.12
CA LYS A 126 -39.15 -13.11 0.99
C LYS A 126 -37.79 -12.47 1.33
N MET A 127 -37.70 -11.83 2.49
CA MET A 127 -36.45 -11.16 2.93
C MET A 127 -35.54 -12.11 3.72
N PHE A 128 -36.05 -13.26 4.12
CA PHE A 128 -35.24 -14.28 4.79
C PHE A 128 -34.45 -15.13 3.79
N SER A 129 -33.37 -15.70 4.25
CA SER A 129 -32.63 -16.73 3.51
C SER A 129 -33.53 -17.96 3.26
N LYS A 130 -33.19 -18.81 2.31
CA LYS A 130 -33.95 -19.99 1.94
C LYS A 130 -34.24 -20.95 3.12
N ASP A 131 -33.28 -21.02 4.05
CA ASP A 131 -33.34 -21.84 5.27
C ASP A 131 -33.95 -21.08 6.48
N ASN A 132 -34.38 -19.83 6.28
CA ASN A 132 -34.91 -18.93 7.30
C ASN A 132 -33.96 -18.66 8.48
N THR A 133 -32.65 -18.84 8.34
CA THR A 133 -31.67 -18.57 9.41
C THR A 133 -31.16 -17.12 9.40
N THR A 134 -31.35 -16.40 8.30
CA THR A 134 -30.72 -15.07 8.11
C THR A 134 -31.72 -14.08 7.53
N ILE A 135 -31.66 -12.83 8.00
CA ILE A 135 -32.38 -11.70 7.42
C ILE A 135 -31.46 -10.48 7.32
N LEU A 136 -31.65 -9.68 6.28
CA LEU A 136 -30.91 -8.47 6.00
C LEU A 136 -31.81 -7.23 6.12
N LEU A 137 -31.41 -6.24 6.94
CA LEU A 137 -32.02 -4.91 6.98
C LEU A 137 -31.04 -3.86 6.48
N ASN A 138 -31.47 -3.05 5.52
CA ASN A 138 -30.69 -1.94 5.00
C ASN A 138 -30.96 -0.67 5.82
N VAL A 139 -29.87 -0.02 6.25
CA VAL A 139 -29.90 1.27 6.93
C VAL A 139 -28.98 2.24 6.17
N ALA A 140 -29.54 3.28 5.61
CA ALA A 140 -28.78 4.32 4.95
C ALA A 140 -28.40 5.42 5.96
N LEU A 141 -27.14 5.81 5.98
CA LEU A 141 -26.65 6.92 6.77
C LEU A 141 -26.76 8.22 5.99
N THR A 142 -26.65 9.34 6.65
CA THR A 142 -26.67 10.67 6.02
C THR A 142 -25.47 10.83 5.09
N LYS A 143 -25.65 11.46 3.93
CA LYS A 143 -24.59 11.73 2.97
C LYS A 143 -23.54 12.69 3.56
N GLY A 144 -22.25 12.42 3.27
CA GLY A 144 -21.15 13.29 3.67
C GLY A 144 -20.63 13.09 5.10
N LEU A 145 -20.99 11.99 5.77
CA LEU A 145 -20.43 11.64 7.07
C LEU A 145 -18.97 11.20 6.94
N GLU A 146 -18.15 11.66 7.87
CA GLU A 146 -16.80 11.14 8.05
C GLU A 146 -16.82 9.74 8.70
N SER A 147 -15.77 8.97 8.48
CA SER A 147 -15.70 7.59 8.95
C SER A 147 -15.85 7.44 10.48
N ASP A 148 -15.38 8.42 11.28
CA ASP A 148 -15.56 8.42 12.74
C ASP A 148 -17.03 8.59 13.11
N GLN A 149 -17.78 9.44 12.39
CA GLN A 149 -19.22 9.64 12.58
C GLN A 149 -20.03 8.38 12.19
N ILE A 150 -19.57 7.68 11.14
CA ILE A 150 -20.14 6.40 10.73
C ILE A 150 -19.93 5.38 11.86
N TYR A 151 -18.71 5.26 12.37
CA TYR A 151 -18.38 4.37 13.48
C TYR A 151 -19.25 4.63 14.71
N GLU A 152 -19.34 5.87 15.17
CA GLU A 152 -20.15 6.25 16.33
C GLU A 152 -21.63 5.90 16.13
N THR A 153 -22.16 6.11 14.92
CA THR A 153 -23.55 5.83 14.59
C THR A 153 -23.82 4.32 14.63
N LEU A 154 -22.92 3.51 14.04
CA LEU A 154 -23.08 2.05 14.05
C LEU A 154 -22.84 1.46 15.44
N ASP A 155 -21.98 2.06 16.26
CA ASP A 155 -21.78 1.67 17.65
C ASP A 155 -23.04 1.93 18.49
N GLN A 156 -23.74 3.05 18.28
CA GLN A 156 -25.03 3.33 18.89
C GLN A 156 -26.07 2.26 18.49
N ILE A 157 -26.10 1.85 17.22
CA ILE A 157 -27.01 0.78 16.74
C ILE A 157 -26.66 -0.55 17.43
N ARG A 158 -25.38 -0.95 17.45
CA ARG A 158 -24.93 -2.18 18.13
C ARG A 158 -25.31 -2.19 19.61
N ASN A 159 -25.06 -1.10 20.32
CA ASN A 159 -25.33 -0.98 21.75
C ASN A 159 -26.82 -1.03 22.04
N HIS A 160 -27.67 -0.39 21.23
CA HIS A 160 -29.12 -0.45 21.39
C HIS A 160 -29.66 -1.87 21.17
N VAL A 161 -29.24 -2.53 20.09
CA VAL A 161 -29.65 -3.92 19.81
C VAL A 161 -29.18 -4.89 20.90
N LYS A 162 -27.96 -4.68 21.45
CA LYS A 162 -27.44 -5.47 22.56
C LYS A 162 -28.29 -5.30 23.84
N GLN A 163 -28.79 -4.09 24.10
CA GLN A 163 -29.66 -3.82 25.26
C GLN A 163 -31.06 -4.45 25.12
N MET A 164 -31.53 -4.63 23.87
CA MET A 164 -32.81 -5.25 23.60
C MET A 164 -32.84 -6.79 23.79
N ASP A 165 -31.68 -7.41 24.09
CA ASP A 165 -31.53 -8.86 24.27
C ASP A 165 -32.20 -9.68 23.17
N ILE A 166 -31.56 -9.74 22.02
CA ILE A 166 -32.07 -10.44 20.83
C ILE A 166 -31.99 -11.98 20.93
N GLY A 167 -31.64 -12.52 22.10
CA GLY A 167 -31.57 -13.97 22.34
C GLY A 167 -30.42 -14.63 21.61
N ASP A 168 -30.69 -15.73 20.89
CA ASP A 168 -29.66 -16.48 20.15
C ASP A 168 -29.30 -15.86 18.78
N LEU A 169 -29.98 -14.76 18.39
CA LEU A 169 -29.62 -14.04 17.17
C LEU A 169 -28.30 -13.29 17.34
N LYS A 170 -27.49 -13.35 16.30
CA LYS A 170 -26.27 -12.56 16.18
C LYS A 170 -26.50 -11.40 15.21
N LEU A 171 -26.14 -10.18 15.61
CA LEU A 171 -26.12 -9.03 14.71
C LEU A 171 -24.69 -8.80 14.21
N GLU A 172 -24.51 -8.88 12.89
CA GLU A 172 -23.32 -8.40 12.21
C GLU A 172 -23.67 -7.23 11.30
N ILE A 173 -22.76 -6.25 11.21
CA ILE A 173 -22.98 -5.05 10.39
C ILE A 173 -21.94 -4.99 9.31
N THR A 174 -22.36 -5.11 8.05
CA THR A 174 -21.50 -5.08 6.87
C THR A 174 -21.94 -3.97 5.89
N GLY A 175 -21.52 -4.05 4.64
CA GLY A 175 -21.76 -3.02 3.64
C GLY A 175 -20.81 -1.83 3.77
N PRO A 176 -20.89 -0.80 2.91
CA PRO A 176 -19.96 0.32 2.89
C PRO A 176 -19.77 1.02 4.24
N ALA A 177 -20.85 1.21 5.01
CA ALA A 177 -20.75 1.83 6.33
C ALA A 177 -20.08 0.91 7.37
N GLY A 178 -20.42 -0.39 7.37
CA GLY A 178 -19.78 -1.38 8.26
C GLY A 178 -18.29 -1.49 8.02
N ILE A 179 -17.88 -1.55 6.75
CA ILE A 179 -16.48 -1.57 6.32
C ILE A 179 -15.73 -0.33 6.80
N ALA A 180 -16.31 0.85 6.61
CA ALA A 180 -15.71 2.11 7.05
C ALA A 180 -15.50 2.14 8.58
N ALA A 181 -16.48 1.69 9.35
CA ALA A 181 -16.40 1.64 10.81
C ALA A 181 -15.34 0.65 11.31
N ASP A 182 -15.32 -0.58 10.76
CA ASP A 182 -14.34 -1.60 11.16
C ASP A 182 -12.92 -1.20 10.76
N THR A 183 -12.74 -0.54 9.61
CA THR A 183 -11.46 0.03 9.19
C THR A 183 -10.90 0.98 10.25
N ILE A 184 -11.73 1.87 10.80
CA ILE A 184 -11.29 2.79 11.87
C ILE A 184 -10.82 2.01 13.10
N THR A 185 -11.60 1.03 13.54
CA THR A 185 -11.28 0.21 14.71
C THR A 185 -9.93 -0.50 14.54
N LEU A 186 -9.70 -1.09 13.36
CA LEU A 186 -8.47 -1.81 13.05
C LEU A 186 -7.24 -0.88 13.10
N PHE A 187 -7.31 0.28 12.45
CA PHE A 187 -6.17 1.22 12.47
C PHE A 187 -5.95 1.87 13.83
N LYS A 188 -7.01 2.24 14.55
CA LYS A 188 -6.90 2.89 15.86
C LYS A 188 -6.19 2.02 16.89
N ASN A 189 -6.45 0.73 16.91
CA ASN A 189 -5.81 -0.22 17.81
C ASN A 189 -4.41 -0.65 17.33
N ALA A 190 -4.23 -0.78 16.01
CA ALA A 190 -2.99 -1.23 15.41
C ALA A 190 -1.84 -0.22 15.53
N ASP A 191 -2.12 1.08 15.49
CA ASP A 191 -1.10 2.13 15.45
C ASP A 191 -0.20 2.15 16.69
N PHE A 192 -0.77 1.99 17.90
CA PHE A 192 0.04 1.94 19.14
C PHE A 192 0.92 0.70 19.19
N VAL A 193 0.37 -0.47 18.87
CA VAL A 193 1.13 -1.73 18.83
C VAL A 193 2.24 -1.63 17.80
N LEU A 194 1.95 -1.11 16.61
CA LEU A 194 2.91 -0.93 15.53
C LEU A 194 4.07 -0.03 15.98
N MET A 195 3.77 1.13 16.57
CA MET A 195 4.77 2.09 17.01
C MET A 195 5.71 1.49 18.07
N PHE A 196 5.16 0.92 19.15
CA PHE A 196 5.96 0.36 20.23
C PHE A 196 6.72 -0.90 19.81
N ALA A 197 6.11 -1.77 18.99
CA ALA A 197 6.77 -2.94 18.46
C ALA A 197 7.93 -2.55 17.52
N THR A 198 7.73 -1.54 16.66
CA THR A 198 8.79 -1.02 15.77
C THR A 198 9.96 -0.47 16.59
N ILE A 199 9.70 0.45 17.51
CA ILE A 199 10.75 1.07 18.35
C ILE A 199 11.46 0.00 19.19
N GLY A 200 10.71 -0.88 19.84
CA GLY A 200 11.28 -1.93 20.69
C GLY A 200 12.13 -2.93 19.91
N LEU A 201 11.65 -3.41 18.77
CA LEU A 201 12.38 -4.36 17.94
C LEU A 201 13.66 -3.73 17.36
N ILE A 202 13.57 -2.52 16.80
CA ILE A 202 14.73 -1.79 16.28
C ILE A 202 15.74 -1.56 17.41
N LEU A 203 15.31 -1.13 18.60
CA LEU A 203 16.18 -0.89 19.73
C LEU A 203 16.95 -2.16 20.12
N ILE A 204 16.27 -3.30 20.26
CA ILE A 204 16.89 -4.59 20.57
C ILE A 204 17.94 -4.98 19.52
N ILE A 205 17.58 -4.90 18.27
CA ILE A 205 18.49 -5.27 17.16
C ILE A 205 19.70 -4.33 17.10
N LEU A 206 19.49 -3.02 17.26
CA LEU A 206 20.59 -2.07 17.31
C LEU A 206 21.53 -2.30 18.49
N ILE A 207 21.02 -2.65 19.66
CA ILE A 207 21.86 -3.01 20.83
C ILE A 207 22.72 -4.24 20.50
N ILE A 208 22.14 -5.26 19.88
CA ILE A 208 22.85 -6.49 19.50
C ILE A 208 23.96 -6.20 18.47
N ILE A 209 23.62 -5.39 17.43
CA ILE A 209 24.57 -5.10 16.32
C ILE A 209 25.66 -4.14 16.78
N TYR A 210 25.30 -3.05 17.43
CA TYR A 210 26.27 -2.01 17.83
C TYR A 210 27.01 -2.34 19.12
N ARG A 211 26.46 -3.23 19.94
CA ARG A 211 26.97 -3.52 21.28
C ARG A 211 27.13 -2.25 22.13
N SER A 212 26.29 -1.25 21.88
CA SER A 212 26.29 0.04 22.56
C SER A 212 24.86 0.57 22.71
N PRO A 213 24.36 0.78 23.93
CA PRO A 213 23.03 1.34 24.16
C PRO A 213 22.86 2.74 23.57
N LEU A 214 23.90 3.58 23.65
CA LEU A 214 23.84 4.94 23.10
C LEU A 214 23.72 4.95 21.58
N LEU A 215 24.46 4.06 20.89
CA LEU A 215 24.35 3.91 19.44
C LEU A 215 23.00 3.32 19.00
N ALA A 216 22.29 2.65 19.88
CA ALA A 216 20.94 2.14 19.61
C ALA A 216 19.87 3.22 19.79
N VAL A 217 20.00 4.08 20.81
CA VAL A 217 18.99 5.10 21.14
C VAL A 217 19.08 6.32 20.20
N ILE A 218 20.29 6.76 19.84
CA ILE A 218 20.49 7.98 19.03
C ILE A 218 19.76 7.91 17.68
N PRO A 219 19.84 6.82 16.87
CA PRO A 219 19.10 6.70 15.63
C PRO A 219 17.57 6.81 15.81
N LEU A 220 17.04 6.25 16.89
CA LEU A 220 15.60 6.34 17.19
C LEU A 220 15.16 7.77 17.53
N ILE A 221 15.99 8.51 18.28
CA ILE A 221 15.74 9.95 18.54
C ILE A 221 15.76 10.74 17.23
N ILE A 222 16.74 10.48 16.35
CA ILE A 222 16.82 11.13 15.03
C ILE A 222 15.56 10.82 14.20
N ALA A 223 15.16 9.54 14.15
CA ALA A 223 13.97 9.13 13.43
C ALA A 223 12.71 9.78 14.00
N GLY A 224 12.58 9.87 15.32
CA GLY A 224 11.47 10.57 15.98
C GLY A 224 11.41 12.07 15.63
N ILE A 225 12.56 12.76 15.63
CA ILE A 225 12.66 14.17 15.23
C ILE A 225 12.20 14.36 13.78
N VAL A 226 12.68 13.55 12.86
CA VAL A 226 12.32 13.64 11.43
C VAL A 226 10.87 13.26 11.22
N TYR A 227 10.37 12.22 11.92
CA TYR A 227 8.98 11.80 11.87
C TYR A 227 8.01 12.93 12.27
N GLU A 228 8.27 13.62 13.39
CA GLU A 228 7.44 14.74 13.83
C GLU A 228 7.37 15.86 12.78
N VAL A 229 8.49 16.19 12.14
CA VAL A 229 8.50 17.20 11.06
C VAL A 229 7.66 16.74 9.88
N VAL A 230 7.82 15.50 9.45
CA VAL A 230 7.07 14.92 8.32
C VAL A 230 5.58 14.85 8.65
N ASP A 231 5.21 14.34 9.84
CA ASP A 231 3.81 14.23 10.29
C ASP A 231 3.10 15.59 10.27
N ARG A 232 3.76 16.65 10.78
CA ARG A 232 3.17 18.00 10.77
C ARG A 232 3.01 18.58 9.38
N ILE A 233 3.98 18.36 8.48
CA ILE A 233 3.89 18.83 7.10
C ILE A 233 2.77 18.11 6.36
N LEU A 234 2.66 16.79 6.52
CA LEU A 234 1.56 16.01 5.95
C LEU A 234 0.21 16.42 6.55
N GLY A 235 0.17 16.73 7.85
CA GLY A 235 -1.02 17.24 8.53
C GLY A 235 -1.48 18.60 7.98
N LEU A 236 -0.55 19.51 7.72
CA LEU A 236 -0.83 20.79 7.07
C LEU A 236 -1.34 20.60 5.64
N ALA A 237 -0.76 19.68 4.88
CA ALA A 237 -1.19 19.35 3.53
C ALA A 237 -2.61 18.76 3.51
N GLY A 238 -2.91 17.84 4.41
CA GLY A 238 -4.26 17.28 4.56
C GLY A 238 -5.29 18.32 4.99
N GLN A 239 -4.93 19.21 5.94
CA GLN A 239 -5.81 20.31 6.40
C GLN A 239 -6.19 21.27 5.27
N ASN A 240 -5.23 21.59 4.39
CA ASN A 240 -5.44 22.51 3.27
C ASN A 240 -5.93 21.82 2.00
N GLY A 241 -6.13 20.49 2.02
CA GLY A 241 -6.61 19.74 0.85
C GLY A 241 -5.63 19.70 -0.32
N TRP A 242 -4.31 19.86 -0.08
CA TRP A 242 -3.31 19.81 -1.17
C TRP A 242 -3.25 18.43 -1.80
N PHE A 243 -3.42 17.38 -1.01
CA PHE A 243 -3.54 15.98 -1.43
C PHE A 243 -4.19 15.13 -0.34
N VAL A 244 -4.68 13.97 -0.73
CA VAL A 244 -5.29 13.00 0.19
C VAL A 244 -4.19 12.27 0.96
N VAL A 245 -4.29 12.28 2.28
CA VAL A 245 -3.40 11.52 3.17
C VAL A 245 -4.13 10.25 3.60
N GLU A 246 -3.61 9.09 3.26
CA GLU A 246 -4.20 7.80 3.61
C GLU A 246 -3.58 7.22 4.89
N LYS A 247 -4.41 6.62 5.77
CA LYS A 247 -3.94 5.98 7.02
C LYS A 247 -2.94 4.85 6.76
N GLN A 248 -3.18 4.06 5.72
CA GLN A 248 -2.27 2.98 5.33
C GLN A 248 -0.90 3.52 4.88
N ALA A 249 -0.90 4.60 4.08
CA ALA A 249 0.34 5.25 3.65
C ALA A 249 1.14 5.79 4.84
N LEU A 250 0.48 6.39 5.85
CA LEU A 250 1.16 6.87 7.06
C LEU A 250 1.80 5.73 7.86
N SER A 251 1.14 4.60 8.01
CA SER A 251 1.69 3.44 8.73
C SER A 251 2.94 2.87 8.05
N ILE A 252 2.90 2.71 6.73
CA ILE A 252 4.05 2.24 5.95
C ILE A 252 5.16 3.30 5.93
N MET A 253 4.81 4.59 5.80
CA MET A 253 5.76 5.72 5.81
C MET A 253 6.54 5.78 7.13
N MET A 254 5.87 5.59 8.27
CA MET A 254 6.54 5.54 9.57
C MET A 254 7.61 4.45 9.60
N ILE A 255 7.30 3.25 9.13
CA ILE A 255 8.24 2.12 9.07
C ILE A 255 9.41 2.43 8.14
N LEU A 256 9.13 2.95 6.93
CA LEU A 256 10.14 3.34 5.97
C LEU A 256 11.11 4.38 6.56
N LEU A 257 10.58 5.40 7.23
CA LEU A 257 11.35 6.48 7.83
C LEU A 257 12.31 5.96 8.90
N PHE A 258 11.81 5.14 9.84
CA PHE A 258 12.66 4.54 10.87
C PHE A 258 13.72 3.62 10.27
N ALA A 259 13.34 2.79 9.29
CA ALA A 259 14.23 1.87 8.63
C ALA A 259 15.37 2.59 7.90
N VAL A 260 15.06 3.55 7.02
CA VAL A 260 16.05 4.22 6.18
C VAL A 260 16.96 5.14 6.99
N LEU A 261 16.43 5.90 7.97
CA LEU A 261 17.26 6.72 8.83
C LEU A 261 18.22 5.89 9.70
N THR A 262 17.75 4.74 10.20
CA THR A 262 18.60 3.82 10.95
C THR A 262 19.71 3.25 10.08
N ASP A 263 19.41 2.93 8.82
CA ASP A 263 20.40 2.47 7.85
C ASP A 263 21.44 3.56 7.52
N TYR A 264 21.01 4.80 7.30
CA TYR A 264 21.94 5.91 7.10
C TYR A 264 22.82 6.18 8.34
N CYS A 265 22.24 6.02 9.55
CA CYS A 265 23.03 6.08 10.78
C CYS A 265 24.13 5.01 10.78
N LEU A 266 23.78 3.75 10.45
CA LEU A 266 24.74 2.64 10.40
C LEU A 266 25.86 2.92 9.42
N PHE A 267 25.53 3.43 8.25
CA PHE A 267 26.48 3.72 7.19
C PHE A 267 27.47 4.84 7.58
N ILE A 268 26.96 5.94 8.13
CA ILE A 268 27.78 7.06 8.62
C ILE A 268 28.64 6.61 9.80
N LEU A 269 28.08 5.86 10.75
CA LEU A 269 28.78 5.39 11.95
C LEU A 269 29.91 4.42 11.65
N ALA A 270 29.72 3.49 10.71
CA ALA A 270 30.77 2.58 10.30
C ALA A 270 32.02 3.37 9.84
N ARG A 271 31.82 4.37 8.97
CA ARG A 271 32.92 5.20 8.48
C ARG A 271 33.46 6.13 9.54
N TYR A 272 32.60 6.70 10.38
CA TYR A 272 33.03 7.57 11.49
C TYR A 272 33.89 6.82 12.48
N ARG A 273 33.57 5.57 12.82
CA ARG A 273 34.37 4.70 13.69
C ARG A 273 35.78 4.47 13.13
N GLU A 274 35.92 4.22 11.82
CA GLU A 274 37.20 4.08 11.15
C GLU A 274 38.04 5.37 11.26
N GLU A 275 37.41 6.52 11.01
CA GLU A 275 38.10 7.82 11.05
C GLU A 275 38.46 8.25 12.48
N LEU A 276 37.68 7.86 13.50
CA LEU A 276 38.01 8.07 14.91
C LEU A 276 39.26 7.27 15.35
N LYS A 277 39.59 6.14 14.72
CA LYS A 277 40.82 5.40 14.98
C LYS A 277 42.07 6.13 14.41
N LYS A 278 41.90 7.00 13.41
CA LYS A 278 42.95 7.70 12.71
C LYS A 278 43.21 9.14 13.21
N ARG A 279 42.17 9.78 13.78
CA ARG A 279 42.17 11.21 14.16
C ARG A 279 41.81 11.42 15.63
N SER A 280 42.44 12.39 16.26
CA SER A 280 42.14 12.78 17.64
C SER A 280 40.84 13.60 17.75
N SER A 281 40.60 14.51 16.80
CA SER A 281 39.42 15.37 16.77
C SER A 281 38.18 14.62 16.28
N LYS A 282 37.14 14.58 17.11
CA LYS A 282 35.83 13.99 16.75
C LYS A 282 35.15 14.73 15.57
N TYR A 283 35.35 16.03 15.47
CA TYR A 283 34.76 16.85 14.42
C TYR A 283 35.47 16.65 13.07
N GLU A 284 36.81 16.57 13.08
CA GLU A 284 37.59 16.26 11.88
C GLU A 284 37.29 14.84 11.37
N ALA A 285 37.23 13.88 12.27
CA ALA A 285 36.85 12.50 11.93
C ALA A 285 35.46 12.46 11.28
N MET A 286 34.48 13.21 11.81
CA MET A 286 33.14 13.28 11.23
C MET A 286 33.15 13.99 9.87
N GLN A 287 33.89 15.08 9.73
CA GLN A 287 34.01 15.79 8.44
C GLN A 287 34.49 14.85 7.33
N VAL A 288 35.56 14.09 7.60
CA VAL A 288 36.11 13.16 6.62
C VAL A 288 35.15 12.01 6.32
N ALA A 289 34.56 11.43 7.36
CA ALA A 289 33.57 10.36 7.22
C ALA A 289 32.39 10.84 6.36
N LEU A 290 31.78 11.98 6.70
CA LEU A 290 30.66 12.55 5.96
C LEU A 290 31.01 12.87 4.51
N THR A 291 32.21 13.42 4.28
CA THR A 291 32.68 13.71 2.91
C THR A 291 32.72 12.47 2.02
N GLN A 292 33.01 11.31 2.59
CA GLN A 292 33.10 10.05 1.84
C GLN A 292 31.76 9.37 1.62
N VAL A 293 30.79 9.54 2.55
CA VAL A 293 29.49 8.84 2.49
C VAL A 293 28.35 9.70 1.96
N MET A 294 28.49 11.03 1.91
CA MET A 294 27.42 11.94 1.50
C MET A 294 26.96 11.70 0.07
N GLU A 295 27.89 11.52 -0.86
CA GLU A 295 27.57 11.26 -2.27
C GLU A 295 26.80 9.93 -2.44
N PRO A 296 27.26 8.78 -1.91
CA PRO A 296 26.46 7.56 -1.85
C PRO A 296 25.06 7.73 -1.26
N ILE A 297 24.93 8.41 -0.11
CA ILE A 297 23.62 8.62 0.53
C ILE A 297 22.67 9.44 -0.34
N LEU A 298 23.17 10.50 -0.99
CA LEU A 298 22.36 11.33 -1.88
C LEU A 298 21.93 10.57 -3.13
N PHE A 299 22.80 9.73 -3.70
CA PHE A 299 22.41 8.89 -4.83
C PHE A 299 21.40 7.82 -4.42
N SER A 300 21.64 7.15 -3.31
CA SER A 300 20.78 6.13 -2.72
C SER A 300 19.39 6.68 -2.43
N GLY A 301 19.29 7.68 -1.57
CA GLY A 301 17.99 8.27 -1.27
C GLY A 301 17.35 8.99 -2.46
N GLY A 302 18.15 9.48 -3.40
CA GLY A 302 17.67 10.00 -4.68
C GLY A 302 16.97 8.95 -5.52
N THR A 303 17.48 7.71 -5.56
CA THR A 303 16.81 6.60 -6.27
C THR A 303 15.47 6.24 -5.62
N VAL A 304 15.43 6.19 -4.28
CA VAL A 304 14.17 5.95 -3.55
C VAL A 304 13.16 7.09 -3.81
N LEU A 305 13.62 8.34 -3.73
CA LEU A 305 12.76 9.51 -4.00
C LEU A 305 12.20 9.46 -5.43
N VAL A 306 13.03 9.16 -6.42
CA VAL A 306 12.57 9.03 -7.83
C VAL A 306 11.55 7.90 -7.96
N ALA A 307 11.76 6.74 -7.32
CA ALA A 307 10.79 5.66 -7.32
C ALA A 307 9.44 6.09 -6.71
N MET A 308 9.45 6.86 -5.61
CA MET A 308 8.21 7.40 -5.02
C MET A 308 7.54 8.44 -5.93
N LEU A 309 8.33 9.29 -6.59
CA LEU A 309 7.80 10.27 -7.55
C LEU A 309 7.16 9.61 -8.78
N THR A 310 7.57 8.40 -9.17
CA THR A 310 6.91 7.70 -10.29
C THR A 310 5.48 7.31 -9.99
N LEU A 311 5.10 7.18 -8.72
CA LEU A 311 3.71 6.89 -8.33
C LEU A 311 2.74 8.04 -8.68
N PHE A 312 3.22 9.26 -8.93
CA PHE A 312 2.38 10.34 -9.47
C PHE A 312 1.84 10.07 -10.87
N PHE A 313 2.45 9.16 -11.63
CA PHE A 313 1.97 8.74 -12.96
C PHE A 313 0.90 7.66 -12.88
N ALA A 314 0.62 7.11 -11.70
CA ALA A 314 -0.47 6.18 -11.50
C ALA A 314 -1.81 6.93 -11.56
N VAL A 315 -2.77 6.34 -12.25
CA VAL A 315 -4.15 6.86 -12.36
C VAL A 315 -5.00 6.33 -11.20
N PHE A 316 -4.69 5.14 -10.71
CA PHE A 316 -5.38 4.55 -9.57
C PHE A 316 -5.02 5.29 -8.29
N ASN A 317 -6.01 5.90 -7.65
CA ASN A 317 -5.82 6.78 -6.49
C ASN A 317 -5.06 6.12 -5.34
N ALA A 318 -5.23 4.81 -5.11
CA ALA A 318 -4.50 4.11 -4.05
C ALA A 318 -2.98 4.13 -4.25
N TYR A 319 -2.48 4.19 -5.49
CA TYR A 319 -1.05 4.35 -5.77
C TYR A 319 -0.66 5.82 -5.85
N HIS A 320 -1.50 6.64 -6.49
CA HIS A 320 -1.28 8.08 -6.65
C HIS A 320 -1.14 8.78 -5.29
N ASN A 321 -2.03 8.49 -4.33
CA ASN A 321 -2.03 9.11 -3.00
C ASN A 321 -0.81 8.73 -2.14
N PHE A 322 -0.12 7.64 -2.47
CA PHE A 322 1.13 7.28 -1.81
C PHE A 322 2.30 8.19 -2.23
N ALA A 323 2.28 8.67 -3.48
CA ALA A 323 3.36 9.48 -4.04
C ALA A 323 3.71 10.71 -3.20
N PRO A 324 2.78 11.62 -2.84
CA PRO A 324 3.11 12.80 -2.06
C PRO A 324 3.57 12.46 -0.63
N VAL A 325 2.94 11.48 0.02
CA VAL A 325 3.29 11.07 1.39
C VAL A 325 4.73 10.57 1.45
N PHE A 326 5.09 9.63 0.58
CA PHE A 326 6.43 9.06 0.57
C PHE A 326 7.48 10.02 -0.01
N SER A 327 7.13 10.86 -0.98
CA SER A 327 8.06 11.86 -1.53
C SER A 327 8.45 12.90 -0.48
N VAL A 328 7.47 13.43 0.27
CA VAL A 328 7.74 14.34 1.39
C VAL A 328 8.60 13.64 2.43
N ALA A 329 8.25 12.43 2.85
CA ALA A 329 9.03 11.66 3.80
C ALA A 329 10.49 11.49 3.33
N MET A 330 10.71 11.08 2.07
CA MET A 330 12.06 10.86 1.53
C MET A 330 12.91 12.14 1.46
N VAL A 331 12.32 13.28 1.15
CA VAL A 331 13.03 14.57 1.18
C VAL A 331 13.55 14.84 2.59
N PHE A 332 12.72 14.68 3.62
CA PHE A 332 13.11 14.91 5.01
C PHE A 332 14.03 13.82 5.57
N ILE A 333 13.88 12.58 5.14
CA ILE A 333 14.82 11.48 5.43
C ILE A 333 16.21 11.83 4.90
N LEU A 334 16.31 12.28 3.65
CA LEU A 334 17.59 12.73 3.06
C LEU A 334 18.18 13.93 3.79
N LEU A 335 17.36 14.95 4.07
CA LEU A 335 17.80 16.11 4.84
C LEU A 335 18.30 15.72 6.23
N GLY A 336 17.56 14.89 6.97
CA GLY A 336 17.96 14.36 8.26
C GLY A 336 19.23 13.50 8.18
N GLY A 337 19.32 12.66 7.14
CA GLY A 337 20.47 11.80 6.86
C GLY A 337 21.76 12.58 6.69
N ILE A 338 21.74 13.64 5.89
CA ILE A 338 22.96 14.43 5.62
C ILE A 338 23.22 15.57 6.61
N THR A 339 22.25 15.96 7.44
CA THR A 339 22.39 17.08 8.39
C THR A 339 22.31 16.64 9.85
N LEU A 340 21.18 16.07 10.28
CA LEU A 340 20.91 15.77 11.69
C LEU A 340 21.78 14.61 12.21
N ILE A 341 21.91 13.54 11.43
CA ILE A 341 22.74 12.37 11.80
C ILE A 341 24.17 12.79 12.09
N PRO A 342 24.91 13.38 11.12
CA PRO A 342 26.32 13.74 11.36
C PRO A 342 26.48 14.82 12.43
N ALA A 343 25.54 15.77 12.55
CA ALA A 343 25.58 16.80 13.57
C ALA A 343 25.49 16.19 14.99
N LEU A 344 24.54 15.31 15.22
CA LEU A 344 24.32 14.70 16.53
C LEU A 344 25.50 13.80 16.93
N PHE A 345 26.00 12.96 16.00
CA PHE A 345 27.15 12.10 16.27
C PHE A 345 28.45 12.89 16.42
N ALA A 346 28.66 14.02 15.72
CA ALA A 346 29.79 14.90 15.94
C ALA A 346 29.76 15.54 17.35
N LEU A 347 28.57 15.88 17.87
CA LEU A 347 28.41 16.41 19.22
C LEU A 347 28.72 15.37 20.30
N VAL A 348 28.17 14.16 20.18
CA VAL A 348 28.37 13.06 21.14
C VAL A 348 29.80 12.51 21.02
N GLY A 349 30.32 12.35 19.82
CA GLY A 349 31.68 11.90 19.54
C GLY A 349 31.96 10.47 19.97
N ARG A 350 33.18 10.21 20.46
CA ARG A 350 33.61 8.86 20.89
C ARG A 350 32.73 8.24 21.99
N LYS A 351 32.10 9.05 22.84
CA LYS A 351 31.20 8.57 23.92
C LYS A 351 30.00 7.77 23.40
N ALA A 352 29.58 8.04 22.14
CA ALA A 352 28.50 7.27 21.49
C ALA A 352 28.80 5.76 21.43
N PHE A 353 30.07 5.37 21.36
CA PHE A 353 30.51 3.97 21.24
C PHE A 353 30.69 3.26 22.59
N TRP A 354 30.25 3.86 23.70
CA TRP A 354 30.33 3.19 25.01
C TRP A 354 29.57 1.85 25.00
N PRO A 355 30.11 0.72 25.56
CA PRO A 355 31.37 0.63 26.31
C PRO A 355 32.64 0.43 25.43
N PHE A 356 32.53 0.15 24.13
CA PHE A 356 33.66 -0.14 23.23
C PHE A 356 34.17 1.09 22.47
N ILE A 357 34.75 2.03 23.22
CA ILE A 357 35.19 3.34 22.68
C ILE A 357 36.42 3.16 21.79
N PRO A 358 36.42 3.61 20.49
CA PRO A 358 37.56 3.51 19.59
C PRO A 358 38.70 4.38 20.07
N LYS A 359 39.93 3.79 20.15
CA LYS A 359 41.16 4.47 20.53
C LYS A 359 41.91 4.93 19.29
N VAL A 360 42.69 6.05 19.42
CA VAL A 360 43.56 6.52 18.34
C VAL A 360 44.74 5.56 18.18
N ALA A 361 45.19 5.33 16.95
CA ALA A 361 46.28 4.41 16.58
C ALA A 361 45.96 2.91 16.87
N GLU A 362 44.68 2.55 16.97
CA GLU A 362 44.29 1.15 17.03
C GLU A 362 44.63 0.45 15.69
N LYS A 363 45.32 -0.70 15.74
CA LYS A 363 45.71 -1.44 14.53
C LYS A 363 44.46 -1.80 13.70
N GLU A 364 44.58 -1.68 12.36
CA GLU A 364 43.53 -2.19 11.44
C GLU A 364 43.31 -3.68 11.72
N GLU A 365 42.07 -4.04 11.95
CA GLU A 365 41.68 -5.45 12.11
C GLU A 365 41.98 -6.22 10.81
N LYS A 366 42.67 -7.37 10.92
CA LYS A 366 42.86 -8.25 9.78
C LYS A 366 41.47 -8.69 9.26
N LEU A 367 41.32 -8.66 7.93
CA LEU A 367 40.12 -9.22 7.26
C LEU A 367 39.96 -10.68 7.69
N SER A 368 39.04 -10.93 8.59
CA SER A 368 38.68 -12.26 9.07
C SER A 368 37.19 -12.34 9.32
N GLY A 369 36.61 -13.52 9.18
CA GLY A 369 35.20 -13.75 9.49
C GLY A 369 34.41 -14.32 8.31
N PHE A 370 33.10 -14.45 8.52
CA PHE A 370 32.16 -15.08 7.59
C PHE A 370 32.24 -14.48 6.16
N TRP A 371 32.21 -13.15 6.03
CA TRP A 371 32.22 -12.48 4.73
C TRP A 371 33.55 -12.59 3.98
N THR A 372 34.67 -12.81 4.66
CA THR A 372 35.94 -13.13 4.02
C THR A 372 35.90 -14.51 3.38
N ASN A 373 35.26 -15.48 4.05
CA ASN A 373 35.07 -16.82 3.48
C ASN A 373 34.14 -16.80 2.28
N VAL A 374 33.04 -16.02 2.36
CA VAL A 374 32.11 -15.81 1.23
C VAL A 374 32.83 -15.15 0.05
N GLY A 375 33.61 -14.09 0.27
CA GLY A 375 34.41 -13.46 -0.79
C GLY A 375 35.40 -14.42 -1.44
N THR A 376 36.01 -15.31 -0.64
CA THR A 376 36.91 -16.36 -1.13
C THR A 376 36.16 -17.41 -1.96
N LEU A 377 34.97 -17.82 -1.55
CA LEU A 377 34.11 -18.75 -2.29
C LEU A 377 33.71 -18.16 -3.66
N VAL A 378 33.24 -16.92 -3.66
CA VAL A 378 32.87 -16.16 -4.86
C VAL A 378 34.06 -16.06 -5.82
N LYS A 379 35.28 -15.79 -5.32
CA LYS A 379 36.50 -15.73 -6.13
C LYS A 379 36.87 -17.08 -6.70
N LYS A 380 36.84 -18.18 -5.89
CA LYS A 380 37.30 -19.52 -6.30
C LYS A 380 36.34 -20.24 -7.23
N LYS A 381 35.00 -20.12 -7.01
CA LYS A 381 33.97 -20.88 -7.73
C LYS A 381 32.83 -19.98 -8.21
N PRO A 382 33.09 -18.90 -8.98
CA PRO A 382 32.05 -17.92 -9.34
C PRO A 382 30.92 -18.53 -10.18
N SER A 383 31.25 -19.37 -11.16
CA SER A 383 30.26 -20.01 -12.06
C SER A 383 29.30 -20.93 -11.30
N ILE A 384 29.82 -21.71 -10.35
CA ILE A 384 29.03 -22.67 -9.57
C ILE A 384 28.11 -21.89 -8.62
N THR A 385 28.65 -20.86 -7.93
CA THR A 385 27.89 -20.04 -6.99
C THR A 385 26.79 -19.28 -7.73
N ALA A 386 27.10 -18.64 -8.85
CA ALA A 386 26.09 -17.94 -9.65
C ALA A 386 25.06 -18.91 -10.23
N GLY A 387 25.47 -20.05 -10.77
CA GLY A 387 24.58 -21.04 -11.38
C GLY A 387 23.54 -21.60 -10.39
N ILE A 388 24.00 -22.08 -9.23
CA ILE A 388 23.10 -22.60 -8.18
C ILE A 388 22.08 -21.54 -7.74
N LEU A 389 22.54 -20.32 -7.45
CA LEU A 389 21.67 -19.24 -6.99
C LEU A 389 20.70 -18.79 -8.08
N LEU A 390 21.13 -18.70 -9.34
CA LEU A 390 20.25 -18.38 -10.47
C LEU A 390 19.15 -19.43 -10.63
N ILE A 391 19.52 -20.72 -10.61
CA ILE A 391 18.54 -21.80 -10.73
C ILE A 391 17.54 -21.74 -9.57
N MET A 392 18.00 -21.56 -8.34
CA MET A 392 17.14 -21.47 -7.16
C MET A 392 16.17 -20.28 -7.25
N LEU A 393 16.64 -19.11 -7.64
CA LEU A 393 15.80 -17.92 -7.77
C LEU A 393 14.83 -18.04 -8.95
N ILE A 394 15.24 -18.63 -10.07
CA ILE A 394 14.35 -18.87 -11.23
C ILE A 394 13.26 -19.87 -10.85
N LEU A 395 13.59 -20.98 -10.20
CA LEU A 395 12.59 -21.95 -9.74
C LEU A 395 11.58 -21.31 -8.77
N ALA A 396 12.05 -20.48 -7.85
CA ALA A 396 11.17 -19.73 -6.96
C ALA A 396 10.24 -18.79 -7.75
N SER A 397 10.75 -18.11 -8.78
CA SER A 397 10.00 -17.17 -9.61
C SER A 397 8.87 -17.81 -10.42
N ILE A 398 8.95 -19.10 -10.76
CA ILE A 398 7.91 -19.79 -11.53
C ILE A 398 6.55 -19.73 -10.84
N ASN A 399 6.53 -19.77 -9.51
CA ASN A 399 5.31 -19.72 -8.73
C ASN A 399 4.53 -18.40 -8.87
N VAL A 400 5.14 -17.34 -9.38
CA VAL A 400 4.44 -16.07 -9.66
C VAL A 400 3.30 -16.28 -10.66
N GLY A 401 3.47 -17.18 -11.63
CA GLY A 401 2.44 -17.50 -12.63
C GLY A 401 1.18 -18.17 -12.07
N SER A 402 1.24 -18.73 -10.87
CA SER A 402 0.11 -19.38 -10.18
C SER A 402 -0.59 -18.47 -9.18
N MET A 403 -0.11 -17.24 -8.98
CA MET A 403 -0.69 -16.30 -8.01
C MET A 403 -2.11 -15.92 -8.40
N LYS A 404 -3.00 -15.98 -7.41
CA LYS A 404 -4.38 -15.52 -7.55
C LYS A 404 -4.58 -14.20 -6.81
N TYR A 405 -5.21 -13.25 -7.48
CA TYR A 405 -5.48 -11.92 -6.92
C TYR A 405 -6.95 -11.79 -6.54
N SER A 406 -7.19 -11.24 -5.36
CA SER A 406 -8.52 -10.88 -4.90
C SER A 406 -8.71 -9.38 -5.00
N PHE A 407 -9.87 -8.99 -5.51
CA PHE A 407 -10.36 -7.60 -5.48
C PHE A 407 -11.37 -7.42 -4.34
N ASN A 408 -11.67 -8.46 -3.55
CA ASN A 408 -12.56 -8.39 -2.40
C ASN A 408 -11.83 -7.87 -1.18
N LEU A 409 -12.12 -6.61 -0.80
CA LEU A 409 -11.56 -5.98 0.38
C LEU A 409 -11.88 -6.73 1.68
N MET A 410 -13.06 -7.38 1.75
CA MET A 410 -13.48 -8.10 2.95
C MET A 410 -12.55 -9.24 3.32
N LYS A 411 -11.96 -9.91 2.33
CA LYS A 411 -10.95 -10.95 2.56
C LYS A 411 -9.66 -10.43 3.19
N SER A 412 -9.46 -9.11 3.19
CA SER A 412 -8.30 -8.46 3.83
C SER A 412 -8.51 -8.15 5.31
N PHE A 413 -9.76 -8.18 5.79
CA PHE A 413 -10.07 -7.97 7.21
C PHE A 413 -9.88 -9.25 8.03
N PRO A 414 -9.60 -9.16 9.36
CA PRO A 414 -9.59 -10.29 10.26
C PRO A 414 -10.93 -11.04 10.27
N ASN A 415 -10.89 -12.35 10.51
CA ASN A 415 -12.07 -13.22 10.48
C ASN A 415 -13.11 -12.87 11.55
N ASP A 416 -12.72 -12.16 12.61
CA ASP A 416 -13.54 -11.77 13.74
C ASP A 416 -14.16 -10.37 13.59
N THR A 417 -13.90 -9.65 12.48
CA THR A 417 -14.54 -8.36 12.23
C THR A 417 -15.98 -8.52 11.78
N SER A 418 -16.85 -7.67 12.32
CA SER A 418 -18.29 -7.71 12.07
C SER A 418 -18.64 -7.57 10.58
N SER A 419 -17.96 -6.65 9.89
CA SER A 419 -18.20 -6.44 8.45
C SER A 419 -17.85 -7.67 7.61
N ARG A 420 -16.77 -8.38 7.95
CA ARG A 420 -16.38 -9.62 7.28
C ARG A 420 -17.34 -10.77 7.61
N GLN A 421 -17.65 -10.97 8.89
CA GLN A 421 -18.58 -12.02 9.29
C GLN A 421 -19.96 -11.82 8.68
N GLY A 422 -20.47 -10.57 8.70
CA GLY A 422 -21.75 -10.25 8.07
C GLY A 422 -21.73 -10.52 6.56
N PHE A 423 -20.60 -10.19 5.89
CA PHE A 423 -20.45 -10.47 4.46
C PHE A 423 -20.42 -11.99 4.17
N GLU A 424 -19.66 -12.78 4.92
CA GLU A 424 -19.56 -14.22 4.77
C GLU A 424 -20.92 -14.91 5.03
N ILE A 425 -21.65 -14.49 6.07
CA ILE A 425 -23.02 -14.98 6.34
C ILE A 425 -23.95 -14.68 5.15
N LEU A 426 -23.86 -13.48 4.57
CA LEU A 426 -24.69 -13.14 3.40
C LEU A 426 -24.29 -13.97 2.16
N GLU A 427 -23.00 -14.18 1.94
CA GLU A 427 -22.47 -14.98 0.83
C GLU A 427 -22.95 -16.44 0.88
N GLU A 428 -23.04 -17.01 2.09
CA GLU A 428 -23.51 -18.39 2.31
C GLU A 428 -25.03 -18.54 2.21
N ASN A 429 -25.79 -17.53 2.62
CA ASN A 429 -27.22 -17.65 2.81
C ASN A 429 -28.08 -16.98 1.72
N PHE A 430 -27.50 -16.11 0.90
CA PHE A 430 -28.20 -15.41 -0.18
C PHE A 430 -27.56 -15.68 -1.55
N PRO A 431 -28.30 -15.55 -2.66
CA PRO A 431 -27.72 -15.63 -3.99
C PRO A 431 -26.55 -14.64 -4.15
N PRO A 432 -25.38 -15.07 -4.64
CA PRO A 432 -24.16 -14.27 -4.62
C PRO A 432 -24.31 -12.87 -5.21
N GLY A 433 -24.99 -12.73 -6.35
CA GLY A 433 -25.18 -11.43 -7.01
C GLY A 433 -26.07 -10.44 -6.24
N GLN A 434 -26.82 -10.89 -5.24
CA GLN A 434 -27.64 -10.01 -4.39
C GLN A 434 -26.81 -9.20 -3.39
N LEU A 435 -25.57 -9.62 -3.14
CA LEU A 435 -24.66 -8.93 -2.22
C LEU A 435 -24.30 -7.50 -2.69
N ALA A 436 -24.21 -7.32 -4.01
CA ALA A 436 -23.95 -6.01 -4.61
C ALA A 436 -24.61 -5.92 -5.99
N PRO A 437 -25.91 -5.59 -6.06
CA PRO A 437 -26.60 -5.40 -7.33
C PRO A 437 -25.95 -4.31 -8.17
N VAL A 438 -25.91 -4.52 -9.48
CA VAL A 438 -25.40 -3.54 -10.42
C VAL A 438 -26.53 -2.60 -10.82
N THR A 439 -26.29 -1.30 -10.74
CA THR A 439 -27.23 -0.30 -11.26
C THR A 439 -26.98 -0.08 -12.74
N VAL A 440 -28.01 -0.30 -13.55
CA VAL A 440 -28.01 0.02 -14.98
C VAL A 440 -28.81 1.30 -15.20
N ILE A 441 -28.19 2.29 -15.84
CA ILE A 441 -28.83 3.57 -16.13
C ILE A 441 -28.96 3.70 -17.63
N LEU A 442 -30.18 3.80 -18.12
CA LEU A 442 -30.49 4.25 -19.48
C LEU A 442 -30.66 5.76 -19.45
N LYS A 443 -29.68 6.50 -19.95
CA LYS A 443 -29.68 7.98 -20.04
C LYS A 443 -30.12 8.41 -21.42
N SER A 444 -30.91 9.47 -21.51
CA SER A 444 -31.40 10.09 -22.75
C SER A 444 -31.02 11.58 -22.79
N ASP A 445 -30.67 12.07 -23.96
CA ASP A 445 -30.44 13.51 -24.19
C ASP A 445 -31.76 14.29 -24.27
N LYS A 446 -32.90 13.59 -24.45
CA LYS A 446 -34.24 14.19 -24.53
C LYS A 446 -35.10 13.63 -23.40
N GLU A 447 -36.15 14.37 -23.05
CA GLU A 447 -37.15 13.92 -22.07
C GLU A 447 -37.78 12.59 -22.50
N ILE A 448 -37.79 11.61 -21.58
CA ILE A 448 -38.34 10.27 -21.80
C ILE A 448 -39.85 10.31 -21.56
N ALA A 449 -40.60 10.02 -22.60
CA ALA A 449 -42.01 9.75 -22.48
C ALA A 449 -42.26 8.23 -22.31
N LEU A 450 -42.89 7.81 -21.21
CA LEU A 450 -43.21 6.41 -20.96
C LEU A 450 -44.48 6.00 -21.77
N ASP A 451 -44.42 6.16 -23.10
CA ASP A 451 -45.44 5.68 -24.00
C ASP A 451 -45.31 4.16 -24.29
N GLN A 452 -46.31 3.58 -24.91
CA GLN A 452 -46.32 2.15 -25.20
C GLN A 452 -45.13 1.69 -26.05
N PRO A 453 -44.75 2.43 -27.17
CA PRO A 453 -43.57 2.09 -27.96
C PRO A 453 -42.26 2.14 -27.17
N PHE A 454 -42.10 3.09 -26.22
CA PHE A 454 -40.90 3.20 -25.39
C PHE A 454 -40.82 2.03 -24.39
N VAL A 455 -41.96 1.69 -23.73
CA VAL A 455 -42.04 0.57 -22.78
C VAL A 455 -41.71 -0.75 -23.48
N GLU A 456 -42.17 -0.97 -24.72
CA GLU A 456 -41.85 -2.15 -25.52
C GLU A 456 -40.34 -2.25 -25.83
N LYS A 457 -39.71 -1.14 -26.23
CA LYS A 457 -38.25 -1.09 -26.41
C LYS A 457 -37.51 -1.36 -25.13
N LEU A 458 -37.94 -0.77 -24.00
CA LEU A 458 -37.36 -0.99 -22.68
C LEU A 458 -37.49 -2.44 -22.21
N ALA A 459 -38.64 -3.07 -22.47
CA ALA A 459 -38.86 -4.49 -22.20
C ALA A 459 -37.92 -5.37 -23.04
N SER A 460 -37.74 -5.03 -24.33
CA SER A 460 -36.80 -5.70 -25.23
C SER A 460 -35.36 -5.58 -24.71
N LEU A 461 -34.95 -4.38 -24.26
CA LEU A 461 -33.65 -4.15 -23.67
C LEU A 461 -33.44 -4.95 -22.39
N SER A 462 -34.35 -4.89 -21.47
CA SER A 462 -34.32 -5.64 -20.21
C SER A 462 -34.22 -7.15 -20.46
N ASN A 463 -35.02 -7.69 -21.42
CA ASN A 463 -34.93 -9.10 -21.80
C ASN A 463 -33.61 -9.46 -22.50
N SER A 464 -33.06 -8.56 -23.30
CA SER A 464 -31.74 -8.75 -23.95
C SER A 464 -30.61 -8.80 -22.93
N ILE A 465 -30.64 -7.93 -21.93
CA ILE A 465 -29.70 -7.95 -20.81
C ILE A 465 -29.87 -9.25 -19.99
N LYS A 466 -31.10 -9.64 -19.67
CA LYS A 466 -31.39 -10.85 -18.89
C LYS A 466 -30.90 -12.15 -19.56
N LYS A 467 -30.84 -12.17 -20.89
CA LYS A 467 -30.38 -13.33 -21.68
C LYS A 467 -28.85 -13.46 -21.74
N LEU A 468 -28.11 -12.44 -21.33
CA LEU A 468 -26.64 -12.53 -21.29
C LEU A 468 -26.20 -13.48 -20.21
N ASP A 469 -25.15 -14.25 -20.53
CA ASP A 469 -24.53 -15.16 -19.58
C ASP A 469 -23.98 -14.42 -18.36
N GLY A 470 -24.17 -14.97 -17.18
CA GLY A 470 -23.81 -14.34 -15.90
C GLY A 470 -24.86 -13.37 -15.32
N VAL A 471 -25.98 -13.11 -16.02
CA VAL A 471 -27.10 -12.29 -15.54
C VAL A 471 -28.18 -13.19 -14.94
N ASN A 472 -28.59 -12.89 -13.71
CA ASN A 472 -29.68 -13.63 -13.05
C ASN A 472 -31.04 -12.92 -13.24
N THR A 473 -31.14 -11.67 -12.76
CA THR A 473 -32.42 -10.91 -12.84
C THR A 473 -32.18 -9.45 -13.17
N VAL A 474 -33.18 -8.85 -13.81
CA VAL A 474 -33.26 -7.39 -14.03
C VAL A 474 -34.54 -6.90 -13.36
N THR A 475 -34.47 -5.90 -12.51
CA THR A 475 -35.58 -5.31 -11.77
C THR A 475 -35.65 -3.80 -11.95
N PRO A 476 -36.85 -3.19 -11.98
CA PRO A 476 -38.17 -3.83 -11.95
C PRO A 476 -38.45 -4.59 -13.25
N GLU A 477 -39.36 -5.54 -13.19
CA GLU A 477 -39.85 -6.21 -14.39
C GLU A 477 -40.65 -5.21 -15.24
N ILE A 478 -40.30 -5.10 -16.52
CA ILE A 478 -40.90 -4.14 -17.43
C ILE A 478 -42.18 -4.75 -18.01
N THR A 479 -43.33 -4.24 -17.55
CA THR A 479 -44.66 -4.66 -18.00
C THR A 479 -45.36 -3.54 -18.75
N SER A 480 -46.35 -3.88 -19.60
CA SER A 480 -47.17 -2.91 -20.33
C SER A 480 -47.94 -1.94 -19.41
N GLY A 481 -48.15 -2.31 -18.14
CA GLY A 481 -48.78 -1.44 -17.15
C GLY A 481 -48.01 -0.16 -16.86
N LEU A 482 -46.71 -0.09 -17.14
CA LEU A 482 -45.87 1.10 -16.93
C LEU A 482 -46.22 2.26 -17.90
N SER A 483 -46.90 2.00 -19.02
CA SER A 483 -47.36 3.00 -19.98
C SER A 483 -48.73 3.61 -19.64
N THR A 484 -49.40 3.14 -18.58
CA THR A 484 -50.71 3.68 -18.20
C THR A 484 -50.58 4.99 -17.41
N PRO A 485 -51.44 6.00 -17.66
CA PRO A 485 -51.31 7.33 -17.04
C PRO A 485 -51.33 7.40 -15.50
N ASN A 486 -51.81 6.34 -14.84
CA ASN A 486 -51.91 6.21 -13.37
C ASN A 486 -51.05 5.06 -12.83
N SER A 487 -50.03 4.61 -13.54
CA SER A 487 -49.18 3.55 -13.05
C SER A 487 -48.37 4.00 -11.84
N ASN A 488 -48.39 3.20 -10.76
CA ASN A 488 -47.49 3.37 -9.64
C ASN A 488 -46.08 2.95 -10.08
N LEU A 489 -45.31 3.91 -10.59
CA LEU A 489 -43.91 3.68 -10.94
C LEU A 489 -43.13 3.26 -9.70
N PRO A 490 -42.24 2.27 -9.81
CA PRO A 490 -41.31 1.96 -8.73
C PRO A 490 -40.50 3.22 -8.33
N LYS A 491 -40.25 3.38 -7.03
CA LYS A 491 -39.50 4.52 -6.51
C LYS A 491 -38.12 4.59 -7.18
N ASN A 492 -37.75 5.76 -7.64
CA ASN A 492 -36.48 6.01 -8.34
C ASN A 492 -36.29 5.20 -9.65
N PHE A 493 -37.37 4.83 -10.33
CA PHE A 493 -37.32 4.17 -11.64
C PHE A 493 -37.03 5.17 -12.77
N LEU A 494 -37.80 6.27 -12.83
CA LEU A 494 -37.60 7.39 -13.74
C LEU A 494 -37.10 8.58 -12.96
N SER A 495 -36.11 9.30 -13.49
CA SER A 495 -35.60 10.54 -12.87
C SER A 495 -36.65 11.65 -12.85
N GLU A 496 -36.53 12.60 -11.92
CA GLU A 496 -37.48 13.73 -11.80
C GLU A 496 -37.51 14.57 -13.08
N GLU A 497 -36.36 14.77 -13.73
CA GLU A 497 -36.22 15.46 -15.00
C GLU A 497 -36.56 14.58 -16.21
N LYS A 498 -36.92 13.30 -16.00
CA LYS A 498 -37.24 12.31 -17.03
C LYS A 498 -36.15 12.08 -18.08
N HIS A 499 -34.88 12.27 -17.73
CA HIS A 499 -33.75 12.04 -18.60
C HIS A 499 -33.05 10.69 -18.37
N ALA A 500 -33.41 9.96 -17.32
CA ALA A 500 -32.79 8.70 -16.99
C ALA A 500 -33.78 7.67 -16.44
N ILE A 501 -33.57 6.40 -16.79
CA ILE A 501 -34.24 5.23 -16.18
C ILE A 501 -33.22 4.41 -15.45
N ARG A 502 -33.55 4.00 -14.21
CA ARG A 502 -32.74 3.17 -13.35
C ARG A 502 -33.30 1.76 -13.27
N LEU A 503 -32.47 0.79 -13.63
CA LEU A 503 -32.73 -0.63 -13.44
C LEU A 503 -31.68 -1.20 -12.49
N GLN A 504 -32.01 -2.28 -11.79
CA GLN A 504 -31.07 -3.06 -10.99
C GLN A 504 -30.86 -4.43 -11.62
N LEU A 505 -29.62 -4.83 -11.72
CA LEU A 505 -29.20 -6.09 -12.27
C LEU A 505 -28.56 -6.93 -11.17
N THR A 506 -29.07 -8.13 -10.96
CA THR A 506 -28.46 -9.13 -10.09
C THR A 506 -27.67 -10.11 -10.95
N LEU A 507 -26.40 -10.31 -10.64
CA LEU A 507 -25.53 -11.27 -11.32
C LEU A 507 -25.74 -12.68 -10.77
N GLN A 508 -25.31 -13.70 -11.52
CA GLN A 508 -25.30 -15.11 -11.07
C GLN A 508 -24.13 -15.37 -10.12
N ASP A 509 -22.99 -14.76 -10.42
CA ASP A 509 -21.74 -14.98 -9.70
C ASP A 509 -21.56 -13.95 -8.57
N ASN A 510 -20.60 -14.24 -7.67
CA ASN A 510 -20.21 -13.32 -6.63
C ASN A 510 -19.66 -12.01 -7.25
N PRO A 511 -20.11 -10.84 -6.77
CA PRO A 511 -19.74 -9.52 -7.34
C PRO A 511 -18.25 -9.24 -7.44
N TYR A 512 -17.45 -9.93 -6.65
CA TYR A 512 -15.98 -9.76 -6.60
C TYR A 512 -15.23 -10.80 -7.43
N ASP A 513 -15.91 -11.79 -7.98
CA ASP A 513 -15.28 -12.83 -8.78
C ASP A 513 -15.03 -12.37 -10.22
N LYS A 514 -14.01 -12.94 -10.81
CA LYS A 514 -13.63 -12.65 -12.20
C LYS A 514 -14.76 -12.88 -13.19
N ALA A 515 -15.65 -13.86 -12.93
CA ALA A 515 -16.81 -14.14 -13.77
C ALA A 515 -17.79 -12.96 -13.79
N ALA A 516 -18.13 -12.41 -12.59
CA ALA A 516 -18.97 -11.22 -12.47
C ALA A 516 -18.35 -9.98 -13.14
N LEU A 517 -17.04 -9.77 -12.97
CA LEU A 517 -16.33 -8.66 -13.63
C LEU A 517 -16.38 -8.81 -15.16
N ASN A 518 -16.21 -10.03 -15.69
CA ASN A 518 -16.31 -10.29 -17.11
C ASN A 518 -17.71 -10.02 -17.66
N THR A 519 -18.77 -10.38 -16.89
CA THR A 519 -20.16 -10.07 -17.27
C THR A 519 -20.37 -8.57 -17.44
N ILE A 520 -19.86 -7.75 -16.48
CA ILE A 520 -19.95 -6.27 -16.61
C ILE A 520 -19.12 -5.75 -17.77
N SER A 521 -17.94 -6.29 -18.02
CA SER A 521 -17.15 -5.93 -19.21
C SER A 521 -17.93 -6.21 -20.49
N THR A 522 -18.52 -7.40 -20.62
CA THR A 522 -19.33 -7.79 -21.77
C THR A 522 -20.54 -6.87 -21.97
N LEU A 523 -21.22 -6.49 -20.88
CA LEU A 523 -22.34 -5.55 -20.92
C LEU A 523 -21.90 -4.17 -21.42
N ARG A 524 -20.76 -3.65 -20.95
CA ARG A 524 -20.21 -2.36 -21.39
C ARG A 524 -19.82 -2.39 -22.87
N ASP A 525 -19.11 -3.42 -23.28
CA ASP A 525 -18.63 -3.58 -24.66
C ASP A 525 -19.79 -3.70 -25.67
N ASN A 526 -20.87 -4.36 -25.25
CA ASN A 526 -22.07 -4.57 -26.09
C ASN A 526 -23.15 -3.50 -25.91
N SER A 527 -22.92 -2.42 -25.15
CA SER A 527 -23.95 -1.43 -24.80
C SER A 527 -24.65 -0.82 -26.00
N LYS A 528 -23.90 -0.44 -27.06
CA LYS A 528 -24.46 0.13 -28.28
C LYS A 528 -25.27 -0.90 -29.08
N ASP A 529 -24.82 -2.13 -29.13
CA ASP A 529 -25.49 -3.23 -29.81
C ASP A 529 -26.80 -3.61 -29.11
N LEU A 530 -26.80 -3.65 -27.77
CA LEU A 530 -27.98 -3.87 -26.95
C LEU A 530 -29.04 -2.79 -27.17
N LEU A 531 -28.65 -1.51 -27.21
CA LEU A 531 -29.54 -0.40 -27.51
C LEU A 531 -30.14 -0.53 -28.91
N THR A 532 -29.32 -0.73 -29.93
CA THR A 532 -29.76 -0.81 -31.32
C THR A 532 -30.70 -2.00 -31.56
N LYS A 533 -30.36 -3.19 -31.03
CA LYS A 533 -31.21 -4.40 -31.12
C LYS A 533 -32.55 -4.23 -30.44
N SER A 534 -32.59 -3.40 -29.38
CA SER A 534 -33.82 -3.11 -28.64
C SER A 534 -34.63 -1.95 -29.25
N GLY A 535 -34.18 -1.37 -30.36
CA GLY A 535 -34.87 -0.30 -31.07
C GLY A 535 -34.61 1.11 -30.53
N PHE A 536 -33.58 1.29 -29.69
CA PHE A 536 -33.12 2.59 -29.24
C PHE A 536 -32.05 3.15 -30.19
N ASP A 537 -32.09 4.46 -30.39
CA ASP A 537 -31.05 5.18 -31.11
C ASP A 537 -29.82 5.37 -30.20
N SER A 538 -28.69 4.75 -30.54
CA SER A 538 -27.45 4.81 -29.78
C SER A 538 -26.78 6.18 -29.78
N GLU A 539 -27.21 7.14 -30.59
CA GLU A 539 -26.77 8.53 -30.55
C GLU A 539 -27.56 9.36 -29.52
N GLN A 540 -28.81 8.98 -29.25
CA GLN A 540 -29.69 9.66 -28.30
C GLN A 540 -29.66 9.00 -26.90
N TYR A 541 -29.41 7.70 -26.83
CA TYR A 541 -29.45 6.93 -25.59
C TYR A 541 -28.11 6.30 -25.27
N SER A 542 -27.75 6.28 -23.99
CA SER A 542 -26.55 5.64 -23.50
C SER A 542 -26.83 4.75 -22.28
N LEU A 543 -26.09 3.63 -22.18
CA LEU A 543 -26.13 2.72 -21.02
C LEU A 543 -24.91 2.95 -20.14
N HIS A 544 -25.17 3.12 -18.84
CA HIS A 544 -24.12 3.24 -17.84
C HIS A 544 -24.34 2.20 -16.75
N TYR A 545 -23.24 1.65 -16.21
CA TYR A 545 -23.25 0.60 -15.21
C TYR A 545 -22.53 1.07 -13.96
N GLY A 546 -23.26 1.20 -12.85
CA GLY A 546 -22.77 1.61 -11.54
C GLY A 546 -22.89 0.50 -10.52
N GLY A 547 -22.40 0.76 -9.30
CA GLY A 547 -22.36 -0.20 -8.21
C GLY A 547 -21.01 -0.89 -8.07
N GLN A 548 -20.88 -1.70 -7.01
CA GLN A 548 -19.61 -2.20 -6.54
C GLN A 548 -18.87 -3.09 -7.54
N THR A 549 -19.58 -3.99 -8.25
CA THR A 549 -18.96 -4.85 -9.28
C THR A 549 -18.39 -4.03 -10.44
N ALA A 550 -19.13 -2.99 -10.87
CA ALA A 550 -18.66 -2.09 -11.93
C ALA A 550 -17.41 -1.29 -11.49
N GLN A 551 -17.37 -0.87 -10.23
CA GLN A 551 -16.19 -0.22 -9.64
C GLN A 551 -14.98 -1.17 -9.58
N GLN A 552 -15.18 -2.43 -9.20
CA GLN A 552 -14.11 -3.42 -9.14
C GLN A 552 -13.52 -3.73 -10.52
N LEU A 553 -14.33 -3.74 -11.58
CA LEU A 553 -13.85 -3.86 -12.95
C LEU A 553 -12.94 -2.67 -13.32
N ASP A 554 -13.33 -1.45 -12.95
CA ASP A 554 -12.52 -0.26 -13.21
C ASP A 554 -11.22 -0.29 -12.41
N VAL A 555 -11.26 -0.68 -11.13
CA VAL A 555 -10.08 -0.90 -10.30
C VAL A 555 -9.14 -1.94 -10.91
N GLN A 556 -9.65 -3.07 -11.41
CA GLN A 556 -8.86 -4.09 -12.08
C GLN A 556 -8.15 -3.54 -13.32
N SER A 557 -8.87 -2.80 -14.16
CA SER A 557 -8.34 -2.22 -15.39
C SER A 557 -7.26 -1.17 -15.11
N LEU A 558 -7.52 -0.28 -14.15
CA LEU A 558 -6.54 0.73 -13.70
C LEU A 558 -5.31 0.08 -13.09
N ASN A 559 -5.50 -0.91 -12.22
CA ASN A 559 -4.39 -1.63 -11.59
C ASN A 559 -3.47 -2.32 -12.61
N GLN A 560 -4.02 -2.96 -13.64
CA GLN A 560 -3.22 -3.58 -14.69
C GLN A 560 -2.38 -2.55 -15.44
N LYS A 561 -2.99 -1.43 -15.84
CA LYS A 561 -2.30 -0.34 -16.53
C LYS A 561 -1.21 0.27 -15.65
N ASP A 562 -1.54 0.61 -14.43
CA ASP A 562 -0.63 1.26 -13.51
C ASP A 562 0.51 0.34 -13.06
N THR A 563 0.28 -0.95 -12.94
CA THR A 563 1.33 -1.93 -12.67
C THR A 563 2.39 -1.91 -13.77
N ILE A 564 1.97 -1.95 -15.05
CA ILE A 564 2.89 -1.91 -16.18
C ILE A 564 3.65 -0.57 -16.23
N VAL A 565 2.93 0.54 -16.06
CA VAL A 565 3.53 1.89 -16.09
C VAL A 565 4.52 2.06 -14.95
N THR A 566 4.13 1.73 -13.73
CA THR A 566 4.96 1.89 -12.53
C THR A 566 6.20 1.00 -12.59
N PHE A 567 6.04 -0.29 -12.94
CA PHE A 567 7.18 -1.21 -13.07
C PHE A 567 8.16 -0.73 -14.15
N SER A 568 7.66 -0.28 -15.30
CA SER A 568 8.48 0.21 -16.40
C SER A 568 9.23 1.48 -16.02
N LEU A 569 8.54 2.48 -15.48
CA LEU A 569 9.14 3.77 -15.12
C LEU A 569 10.18 3.62 -14.03
N ILE A 570 9.87 2.90 -12.94
CA ILE A 570 10.82 2.65 -11.86
C ILE A 570 12.06 1.93 -12.40
N SER A 571 11.86 0.87 -13.22
CA SER A 571 12.97 0.11 -13.79
C SER A 571 13.86 0.97 -14.67
N ILE A 572 13.28 1.80 -15.54
CA ILE A 572 14.01 2.70 -16.43
C ILE A 572 14.79 3.75 -15.64
N PHE A 573 14.14 4.45 -14.72
CA PHE A 573 14.81 5.51 -13.95
C PHE A 573 15.93 4.97 -13.06
N ILE A 574 15.67 3.85 -12.37
CA ILE A 574 16.69 3.21 -11.53
C ILE A 574 17.84 2.69 -12.40
N PHE A 575 17.56 2.08 -13.55
CA PHE A 575 18.62 1.66 -14.49
C PHE A 575 19.49 2.84 -14.93
N ILE A 576 18.89 3.98 -15.30
CA ILE A 576 19.61 5.19 -15.67
C ILE A 576 20.50 5.67 -14.51
N MET A 577 19.97 5.73 -13.29
CA MET A 577 20.71 6.13 -12.11
C MET A 577 21.87 5.18 -11.79
N LEU A 578 21.64 3.88 -11.89
CA LEU A 578 22.68 2.85 -11.72
C LEU A 578 23.75 2.96 -12.80
N ALA A 579 23.39 3.21 -14.06
CA ALA A 579 24.33 3.39 -15.16
C ALA A 579 25.21 4.61 -14.94
N PHE A 580 24.60 5.72 -14.50
CA PHE A 580 25.32 6.95 -14.18
C PHE A 580 26.30 6.76 -13.02
N GLN A 581 25.84 6.17 -11.92
CA GLN A 581 26.65 5.92 -10.72
C GLN A 581 27.74 4.86 -10.96
N SER A 582 27.39 3.75 -11.61
CA SER A 582 28.36 2.69 -11.90
C SER A 582 29.33 3.05 -13.04
N ARG A 583 29.03 4.09 -13.84
CA ARG A 583 29.75 4.44 -15.07
C ARG A 583 30.00 3.24 -15.99
N SER A 584 29.09 2.28 -15.99
CA SER A 584 29.14 1.06 -16.79
C SER A 584 27.76 0.50 -17.00
N ILE A 585 27.30 0.48 -18.24
CA ILE A 585 25.99 -0.08 -18.62
C ILE A 585 25.89 -1.55 -18.24
N ILE A 586 26.96 -2.35 -18.41
CA ILE A 586 26.97 -3.77 -18.10
C ILE A 586 26.78 -4.02 -16.60
N ILE A 587 27.48 -3.26 -15.75
CA ILE A 587 27.33 -3.37 -14.29
C ILE A 587 25.92 -2.94 -13.88
N ALA A 588 25.39 -1.86 -14.43
CA ALA A 588 24.04 -1.38 -14.16
C ALA A 588 22.98 -2.43 -14.57
N LEU A 589 23.13 -3.01 -15.75
CA LEU A 589 22.23 -4.05 -16.25
C LEU A 589 22.28 -5.30 -15.37
N THR A 590 23.47 -5.73 -14.95
CA THR A 590 23.65 -6.86 -14.04
C THR A 590 22.96 -6.60 -12.70
N MET A 591 23.15 -5.43 -12.10
CA MET A 591 22.47 -5.05 -10.88
C MET A 591 20.94 -5.06 -11.05
N MET A 592 20.44 -4.48 -12.14
CA MET A 592 19.00 -4.40 -12.40
C MET A 592 18.38 -5.79 -12.60
N ILE A 593 18.99 -6.66 -13.43
CA ILE A 593 18.48 -8.01 -13.67
C ILE A 593 18.48 -8.84 -12.39
N THR A 594 19.53 -8.76 -11.58
CA THR A 594 19.59 -9.52 -10.32
C THR A 594 18.57 -9.03 -9.30
N MET A 595 18.24 -7.73 -9.28
CA MET A 595 17.18 -7.15 -8.43
C MET A 595 15.78 -7.60 -8.89
N LEU A 596 15.51 -7.54 -10.19
CA LEU A 596 14.23 -7.99 -10.75
C LEU A 596 14.01 -9.49 -10.51
N LEU A 597 15.06 -10.30 -10.66
CA LEU A 597 15.01 -11.74 -10.35
C LEU A 597 14.78 -11.99 -8.86
N SER A 598 15.45 -11.23 -7.99
CA SER A 598 15.24 -11.28 -6.53
C SER A 598 13.78 -10.96 -6.16
N TYR A 599 13.23 -9.92 -6.77
CA TYR A 599 11.83 -9.55 -6.59
C TYR A 599 10.86 -10.66 -7.03
N ALA A 600 11.04 -11.18 -8.24
CA ALA A 600 10.20 -12.26 -8.75
C ALA A 600 10.30 -13.54 -7.89
N ALA A 601 11.50 -13.89 -7.45
CA ALA A 601 11.73 -15.02 -6.55
C ALA A 601 11.07 -14.80 -5.18
N THR A 602 11.12 -13.58 -4.66
CA THR A 602 10.48 -13.20 -3.39
C THR A 602 8.96 -13.34 -3.48
N LEU A 603 8.35 -12.85 -4.55
CA LEU A 603 6.91 -13.01 -4.76
C LEU A 603 6.51 -14.48 -4.90
N GLY A 604 7.27 -15.25 -5.68
CA GLY A 604 6.97 -16.67 -5.89
C GLY A 604 7.13 -17.51 -4.62
N LEU A 605 8.16 -17.26 -3.80
CA LEU A 605 8.32 -17.89 -2.47
C LEU A 605 7.23 -17.41 -1.52
N GLY A 606 6.91 -16.10 -1.53
CA GLY A 606 5.83 -15.53 -0.75
C GLY A 606 4.51 -16.23 -1.04
N TRP A 607 4.15 -16.36 -2.31
CA TRP A 607 2.93 -17.06 -2.72
C TRP A 607 2.91 -18.52 -2.25
N MET A 608 4.05 -19.22 -2.35
CA MET A 608 4.16 -20.59 -1.87
C MET A 608 3.86 -20.67 -0.36
N ILE A 609 4.39 -19.75 0.44
CA ILE A 609 4.12 -19.69 1.88
C ILE A 609 2.66 -19.31 2.14
N PHE A 610 2.14 -18.30 1.44
CA PHE A 610 0.77 -17.81 1.65
C PHE A 610 -0.25 -18.90 1.34
N HIS A 611 -0.10 -19.59 0.21
CA HIS A 611 -1.07 -20.56 -0.26
C HIS A 611 -0.94 -21.90 0.48
N TYR A 612 0.27 -22.49 0.53
CA TYR A 612 0.43 -23.86 1.05
C TYR A 612 0.65 -23.93 2.57
N ILE A 613 1.18 -22.88 3.22
CA ILE A 613 1.47 -22.89 4.66
C ILE A 613 0.40 -22.11 5.42
N LEU A 614 0.02 -20.93 4.94
CA LEU A 614 -0.94 -20.06 5.63
C LEU A 614 -2.40 -20.27 5.15
N GLY A 615 -2.61 -21.03 4.06
CA GLY A 615 -3.94 -21.41 3.58
C GLY A 615 -4.71 -20.28 2.86
N TYR A 616 -4.03 -19.24 2.36
CA TYR A 616 -4.68 -18.19 1.61
C TYR A 616 -4.94 -18.60 0.16
N ASP A 617 -6.20 -18.48 -0.29
CA ASP A 617 -6.59 -18.77 -1.67
C ASP A 617 -6.21 -17.67 -2.67
N SER A 618 -6.05 -16.45 -2.18
CA SER A 618 -5.72 -15.27 -2.98
C SER A 618 -5.06 -14.20 -2.12
N ILE A 619 -4.39 -13.25 -2.77
CA ILE A 619 -3.74 -12.11 -2.14
C ILE A 619 -4.27 -10.80 -2.71
N SER A 620 -4.09 -9.69 -1.98
CA SER A 620 -4.44 -8.36 -2.50
C SER A 620 -3.69 -8.07 -3.80
N TYR A 621 -4.41 -7.57 -4.81
CA TYR A 621 -3.86 -7.12 -6.09
C TYR A 621 -2.85 -5.98 -5.95
N ARG A 622 -2.83 -5.26 -4.83
CA ARG A 622 -1.89 -4.15 -4.54
C ARG A 622 -0.52 -4.64 -4.09
N LEU A 623 -0.46 -5.85 -3.50
CA LEU A 623 0.77 -6.39 -2.91
C LEU A 623 1.96 -6.40 -3.87
N PRO A 624 1.83 -6.82 -5.15
CA PRO A 624 2.96 -6.78 -6.09
C PRO A 624 3.50 -5.38 -6.34
N VAL A 625 2.62 -4.37 -6.51
CA VAL A 625 3.07 -3.00 -6.78
C VAL A 625 3.79 -2.41 -5.57
N TYR A 626 3.21 -2.53 -4.38
CA TYR A 626 3.84 -2.03 -3.15
C TYR A 626 5.19 -2.70 -2.92
N THR A 627 5.25 -4.02 -2.97
CA THR A 627 6.51 -4.75 -2.76
C THR A 627 7.55 -4.42 -3.83
N PHE A 628 7.15 -4.21 -5.09
CA PHE A 628 8.06 -3.80 -6.16
C PHE A 628 8.70 -2.44 -5.87
N VAL A 629 7.87 -1.44 -5.60
CA VAL A 629 8.34 -0.07 -5.33
C VAL A 629 9.37 -0.07 -4.21
N PHE A 630 9.05 -0.72 -3.09
CA PHE A 630 9.93 -0.72 -1.92
C PHE A 630 11.16 -1.62 -2.07
N LEU A 631 11.01 -2.86 -2.56
CA LEU A 631 12.15 -3.78 -2.70
C LEU A 631 13.17 -3.27 -3.73
N ILE A 632 12.69 -2.76 -4.86
CA ILE A 632 13.59 -2.23 -5.89
C ILE A 632 14.25 -0.92 -5.41
N ALA A 633 13.48 0.01 -4.83
CA ALA A 633 14.01 1.27 -4.36
C ALA A 633 15.07 1.09 -3.25
N LEU A 634 14.76 0.31 -2.21
CA LEU A 634 15.68 0.04 -1.11
C LEU A 634 16.81 -0.93 -1.52
N GLY A 635 16.53 -1.75 -2.53
CA GLY A 635 17.50 -2.67 -3.08
C GLY A 635 18.69 -2.00 -3.75
N VAL A 636 18.50 -0.87 -4.36
CA VAL A 636 19.55 -0.13 -5.08
C VAL A 636 20.70 0.30 -4.17
N ASP A 637 20.39 0.74 -2.97
CA ASP A 637 21.33 1.37 -2.03
C ASP A 637 22.56 0.52 -1.74
N TYR A 638 22.33 -0.72 -1.41
CA TYR A 638 23.41 -1.62 -1.07
C TYR A 638 24.18 -2.14 -2.30
N ASN A 639 23.52 -2.23 -3.47
CA ASN A 639 24.20 -2.54 -4.72
C ASN A 639 25.22 -1.44 -5.09
N ILE A 640 24.80 -0.16 -4.93
CA ILE A 640 25.66 0.99 -5.11
C ILE A 640 26.88 0.94 -4.17
N MET A 641 26.63 0.62 -2.90
CA MET A 641 27.68 0.53 -1.88
C MET A 641 28.70 -0.58 -2.20
N LEU A 642 28.23 -1.78 -2.53
CA LEU A 642 29.08 -2.91 -2.90
C LEU A 642 29.94 -2.60 -4.14
N VAL A 643 29.31 -2.11 -5.21
CA VAL A 643 29.99 -1.82 -6.47
C VAL A 643 30.99 -0.66 -6.32
N SER A 644 30.63 0.37 -5.53
CA SER A 644 31.57 1.46 -5.23
C SER A 644 32.81 0.95 -4.51
N ARG A 645 32.66 0.05 -3.52
CA ARG A 645 33.79 -0.53 -2.80
C ARG A 645 34.63 -1.45 -3.69
N ILE A 646 34.01 -2.27 -4.52
CA ILE A 646 34.73 -3.09 -5.50
C ILE A 646 35.60 -2.22 -6.41
N LYS A 647 35.08 -1.08 -6.89
CA LYS A 647 35.85 -0.16 -7.74
C LYS A 647 36.98 0.52 -7.00
N GLU A 648 36.83 0.88 -5.73
CA GLU A 648 37.90 1.41 -4.88
C GLU A 648 39.01 0.37 -4.72
N GLU A 649 38.70 -0.89 -4.42
CA GLU A 649 39.66 -1.96 -4.30
C GLU A 649 40.32 -2.30 -5.66
N ALA A 650 39.60 -2.17 -6.78
CA ALA A 650 40.15 -2.40 -8.13
C ALA A 650 41.23 -1.39 -8.57
N GLN A 651 41.38 -0.28 -7.86
CA GLN A 651 42.52 0.63 -8.06
C GLN A 651 43.84 0.04 -7.54
N LYS A 652 43.79 -0.88 -6.55
CA LYS A 652 44.94 -1.44 -5.86
C LYS A 652 45.15 -2.93 -6.17
N TYR A 653 44.11 -3.65 -6.52
CA TYR A 653 44.11 -5.11 -6.71
C TYR A 653 43.57 -5.52 -8.06
N GLU A 654 43.88 -6.73 -8.51
CA GLU A 654 43.20 -7.31 -9.68
C GLU A 654 41.68 -7.44 -9.48
N TRP A 655 40.93 -7.38 -10.57
CA TRP A 655 39.47 -7.34 -10.54
C TRP A 655 38.82 -8.46 -9.69
N LYS A 656 39.28 -9.71 -9.86
CA LYS A 656 38.76 -10.86 -9.08
C LYS A 656 39.05 -10.72 -7.58
N GLU A 657 40.25 -10.23 -7.25
CA GLU A 657 40.61 -9.95 -5.86
C GLU A 657 39.83 -8.75 -5.32
N ALA A 658 39.67 -7.71 -6.11
CA ALA A 658 38.90 -6.52 -5.74
C ALA A 658 37.44 -6.86 -5.41
N VAL A 659 36.81 -7.74 -6.19
CA VAL A 659 35.45 -8.23 -5.90
C VAL A 659 35.40 -8.99 -4.58
N ALA A 660 36.33 -9.92 -4.34
CA ALA A 660 36.37 -10.69 -3.09
C ALA A 660 36.59 -9.78 -1.86
N ARG A 661 37.48 -8.80 -1.98
CA ARG A 661 37.74 -7.80 -0.92
C ARG A 661 36.57 -6.87 -0.72
N GLY A 662 35.89 -6.46 -1.81
CA GLY A 662 34.68 -5.66 -1.74
C GLY A 662 33.59 -6.36 -0.89
N VAL A 663 33.33 -7.65 -1.16
CA VAL A 663 32.41 -8.47 -0.37
C VAL A 663 32.86 -8.58 1.10
N ALA A 664 34.13 -8.86 1.35
CA ALA A 664 34.66 -9.03 2.70
C ALA A 664 34.55 -7.75 3.54
N LEU A 665 34.77 -6.57 2.92
CA LEU A 665 34.78 -5.27 3.60
C LEU A 665 33.37 -4.69 3.81
N THR A 666 32.43 -4.94 2.88
CA THR A 666 31.08 -4.37 2.95
C THR A 666 30.06 -5.35 3.52
N GLY A 667 30.31 -6.65 3.44
CA GLY A 667 29.34 -7.68 3.80
C GLY A 667 28.81 -7.57 5.24
N GLY A 668 29.67 -7.22 6.20
CA GLY A 668 29.27 -7.03 7.59
C GLY A 668 28.29 -5.84 7.78
N VAL A 669 28.54 -4.74 7.11
CA VAL A 669 27.68 -3.54 7.18
C VAL A 669 26.37 -3.81 6.45
N ILE A 670 26.44 -4.35 5.23
CA ILE A 670 25.25 -4.67 4.41
C ILE A 670 24.34 -5.68 5.11
N SER A 671 24.91 -6.75 5.71
CA SER A 671 24.10 -7.75 6.43
C SER A 671 23.45 -7.19 7.68
N SER A 672 24.16 -6.36 8.45
CA SER A 672 23.58 -5.70 9.62
C SER A 672 22.43 -4.77 9.24
N ALA A 673 22.61 -3.96 8.19
CA ALA A 673 21.60 -3.07 7.65
C ALA A 673 20.40 -3.85 7.10
N GLY A 674 20.63 -4.93 6.34
CA GLY A 674 19.57 -5.78 5.82
C GLY A 674 18.76 -6.48 6.91
N ILE A 675 19.40 -6.92 8.01
CA ILE A 675 18.68 -7.49 9.17
C ILE A 675 17.80 -6.44 9.84
N ILE A 676 18.32 -5.22 10.05
CA ILE A 676 17.55 -4.13 10.66
C ILE A 676 16.35 -3.80 9.77
N LEU A 677 16.58 -3.64 8.47
CA LEU A 677 15.54 -3.30 7.50
C LEU A 677 14.48 -4.41 7.42
N ALA A 678 14.90 -5.67 7.30
CA ALA A 678 14.00 -6.82 7.29
C ALA A 678 13.16 -6.91 8.58
N ALA A 679 13.78 -6.73 9.73
CA ALA A 679 13.07 -6.76 11.01
C ALA A 679 12.11 -5.57 11.17
N THR A 680 12.48 -4.39 10.68
CA THR A 680 11.61 -3.20 10.73
C THR A 680 10.35 -3.41 9.90
N PHE A 681 10.48 -3.92 8.66
CA PHE A 681 9.31 -4.30 7.86
C PHE A 681 8.57 -5.52 8.45
N GLY A 682 9.30 -6.41 9.12
CA GLY A 682 8.74 -7.57 9.82
C GLY A 682 7.77 -7.20 10.94
N VAL A 683 7.84 -5.99 11.49
CA VAL A 683 6.84 -5.51 12.46
C VAL A 683 5.43 -5.46 11.84
N LEU A 684 5.31 -5.25 10.52
CA LEU A 684 4.01 -5.28 9.85
C LEU A 684 3.31 -6.65 9.92
N ILE A 685 4.03 -7.71 10.21
CA ILE A 685 3.46 -9.05 10.45
C ILE A 685 2.53 -9.06 11.68
N THR A 686 2.66 -8.09 12.58
CA THR A 686 1.77 -7.94 13.74
C THR A 686 0.46 -7.22 13.40
N GLN A 687 0.30 -6.73 12.18
CA GLN A 687 -0.88 -5.99 11.78
C GLN A 687 -2.08 -6.91 11.53
N PRO A 688 -3.28 -6.50 11.97
CA PRO A 688 -4.49 -7.29 11.78
C PRO A 688 -4.94 -7.35 10.32
N LEU A 689 -4.65 -6.32 9.51
CA LEU A 689 -4.99 -6.32 8.09
C LEU A 689 -4.10 -7.27 7.30
N GLN A 690 -4.70 -8.23 6.63
CA GLN A 690 -4.00 -9.24 5.81
C GLN A 690 -3.02 -8.60 4.82
N GLU A 691 -3.40 -7.50 4.18
CA GLU A 691 -2.56 -6.82 3.20
C GLU A 691 -1.25 -6.33 3.82
N LEU A 692 -1.30 -5.70 5.01
CA LEU A 692 -0.11 -5.24 5.73
C LEU A 692 0.72 -6.41 6.27
N PHE A 693 0.07 -7.43 6.78
CA PHE A 693 0.72 -8.67 7.21
C PHE A 693 1.53 -9.32 6.07
N LEU A 694 0.90 -9.53 4.91
CA LEU A 694 1.53 -10.14 3.75
C LEU A 694 2.63 -9.24 3.15
N PHE A 695 2.41 -7.92 3.15
CA PHE A 695 3.41 -6.95 2.73
C PHE A 695 4.65 -7.02 3.64
N GLY A 696 4.47 -7.01 4.96
CA GLY A 696 5.56 -7.13 5.93
C GLY A 696 6.35 -8.43 5.77
N LEU A 697 5.66 -9.55 5.60
CA LEU A 697 6.29 -10.86 5.40
C LEU A 697 7.07 -10.91 4.07
N THR A 698 6.47 -10.42 2.97
CA THR A 698 7.13 -10.37 1.66
C THR A 698 8.36 -9.47 1.69
N MET A 699 8.24 -8.28 2.30
CA MET A 699 9.37 -7.35 2.44
C MET A 699 10.51 -7.96 3.26
N THR A 700 10.18 -8.57 4.40
CA THR A 700 11.17 -9.26 5.26
C THR A 700 11.94 -10.32 4.48
N MET A 701 11.23 -11.20 3.79
CA MET A 701 11.84 -12.26 2.98
C MET A 701 12.67 -11.69 1.83
N GLY A 702 12.12 -10.73 1.10
CA GLY A 702 12.77 -10.12 -0.04
C GLY A 702 14.08 -9.42 0.32
N ILE A 703 14.07 -8.65 1.41
CA ILE A 703 15.27 -7.98 1.93
C ILE A 703 16.33 -9.00 2.36
N LEU A 704 15.96 -10.08 3.03
CA LEU A 704 16.90 -11.12 3.43
C LEU A 704 17.48 -11.87 2.23
N ILE A 705 16.65 -12.25 1.26
CA ILE A 705 17.10 -12.89 0.02
C ILE A 705 18.07 -11.97 -0.72
N ASP A 706 17.72 -10.73 -0.88
CA ASP A 706 18.52 -9.75 -1.60
C ASP A 706 19.86 -9.49 -0.88
N THR A 707 19.84 -9.30 0.43
CA THR A 707 21.03 -9.01 1.24
C THR A 707 22.02 -10.18 1.27
N PHE A 708 21.55 -11.38 1.57
CA PHE A 708 22.45 -12.52 1.81
C PHE A 708 22.76 -13.33 0.55
N LEU A 709 21.78 -13.56 -0.33
CA LEU A 709 21.96 -14.40 -1.51
C LEU A 709 22.37 -13.58 -2.73
N VAL A 710 21.61 -12.52 -3.03
CA VAL A 710 21.85 -11.76 -4.27
C VAL A 710 23.11 -10.92 -4.14
N ARG A 711 23.19 -10.05 -3.15
CA ARG A 711 24.35 -9.14 -2.98
C ARG A 711 25.54 -9.80 -2.33
N GLY A 712 25.28 -10.71 -1.39
CA GLY A 712 26.35 -11.44 -0.73
C GLY A 712 27.14 -12.35 -1.67
N MET A 713 26.45 -12.98 -2.64
CA MET A 713 27.02 -14.06 -3.45
C MET A 713 26.74 -13.92 -4.95
N LEU A 714 25.47 -13.76 -5.38
CA LEU A 714 25.10 -13.81 -6.79
C LEU A 714 25.72 -12.67 -7.60
N LEU A 715 25.43 -11.43 -7.23
CA LEU A 715 25.92 -10.23 -7.92
C LEU A 715 27.46 -10.22 -7.99
N PRO A 716 28.20 -10.41 -6.89
CA PRO A 716 29.67 -10.47 -6.95
C PRO A 716 30.18 -11.59 -7.86
N SER A 717 29.53 -12.78 -7.82
CA SER A 717 29.94 -13.91 -8.68
C SER A 717 29.78 -13.59 -10.16
N ILE A 718 28.69 -12.88 -10.53
CA ILE A 718 28.47 -12.46 -11.92
C ILE A 718 29.48 -11.34 -12.31
N LEU A 719 29.71 -10.38 -11.43
CA LEU A 719 30.66 -9.26 -11.69
C LEU A 719 32.09 -9.72 -11.95
N ILE A 720 32.50 -10.89 -11.46
CA ILE A 720 33.84 -11.45 -11.74
C ILE A 720 34.06 -11.63 -13.25
N PHE A 721 33.00 -11.96 -14.01
CA PHE A 721 33.09 -12.18 -15.46
C PHE A 721 33.13 -10.89 -16.28
N PHE A 722 32.66 -9.77 -15.71
CA PHE A 722 32.57 -8.48 -16.40
C PHE A 722 33.66 -7.51 -15.92
N LYS A 723 34.87 -7.66 -16.47
CA LYS A 723 35.96 -6.74 -16.19
C LYS A 723 35.68 -5.38 -16.87
N PRO A 724 35.52 -4.27 -16.11
CA PRO A 724 35.35 -2.97 -16.76
C PRO A 724 36.58 -2.61 -17.57
N ASN A 725 36.36 -2.07 -18.79
CA ASN A 725 37.46 -1.55 -19.59
C ASN A 725 38.28 -0.53 -18.77
N ARG A 726 39.55 -0.76 -18.63
CA ARG A 726 40.50 0.24 -18.11
C ARG A 726 40.49 1.41 -19.09
N SER A 727 39.65 2.42 -18.87
CA SER A 727 39.80 3.69 -19.54
C SER A 727 41.19 4.26 -19.18
N LYS A 728 41.94 4.55 -20.22
CA LYS A 728 43.23 5.26 -20.25
C LYS A 728 43.31 6.38 -19.22
N GLN A 729 43.80 6.07 -18.03
CA GLN A 729 44.18 7.09 -17.04
C GLN A 729 45.31 6.57 -16.14
N ILE A 730 46.46 6.20 -16.77
CA ILE A 730 47.79 6.23 -16.15
C ILE A 730 48.79 6.35 -17.31
N SER A 731 48.93 7.56 -17.84
CA SER A 731 50.12 7.96 -18.59
C SER A 731 50.26 9.48 -18.50
N SER A 732 50.58 10.00 -17.33
CA SER A 732 51.23 11.29 -17.14
C SER A 732 51.65 11.44 -15.66
N ILE A 733 52.56 10.59 -15.22
CA ILE A 733 53.51 10.99 -14.20
C ILE A 733 54.77 11.22 -14.98
N PRO A 734 55.28 12.46 -15.11
CA PRO A 734 56.60 12.71 -15.63
C PRO A 734 57.59 12.12 -14.63
N THR A 735 58.35 11.12 -15.06
CA THR A 735 59.61 10.70 -14.45
C THR A 735 60.66 11.77 -14.77
N ASP A 736 60.61 12.88 -14.04
CA ASP A 736 61.73 13.81 -13.98
C ASP A 736 61.70 14.53 -12.63
N LEU A 737 62.46 13.97 -11.71
CA LEU A 737 63.19 14.72 -10.67
C LEU A 737 64.18 13.75 -10.02
N LYS A 738 65.41 13.78 -10.61
CA LYS A 738 66.62 13.37 -9.91
C LYS A 738 66.89 14.30 -8.75
#